data_1f94b3689263dacd0d326f4c4fcefaaf
#
_entry.id   1f94b3689263dacd0d326f4c4fcefaaf
#
_cell.length_a   1.000
_cell.length_b   1.000
_cell.length_c   1.000
_cell.angle_alpha   90.00
_cell.angle_beta   90.00
_cell.angle_gamma   90.00
#
_symmetry.space_group_name_H-M   'P 1'
#
loop_
_entity.id
_entity.type
_entity.pdbx_description
1 polymer ?
#
loop_
_entity_poly.entity_id
_entity_poly.type
_entity_poly.pdbx_seq_one_letter_code
_entity_poly.pdbx_strand_id
1 'polypeptide(L)'
;MTQKFQIINASAGSGKTFSLATNVIIQILSSDEDSYKRVLALTFTNNSANDMKKRILTELQQISIDPKKSLVFQSSNLNQQLTLNAAKRKAKRVLNKILHNFSFFQISTIDKFNHRLIRSFSSDLTLSYDFDLVIERDEFTDQLIEKFFNDLKKESFLTDLIINYANNKHNQNKSWDITYDIKKLLEIIWDENNYKHVSNKKLDEESFKHLNKTLKKTLVKISKKLKEIALKIENKISSIDQSSFSYNALPKLLTEIQLADITNIKTDQVFKRLKNGTIIKKTKSNVELNQLVLELTPLINNIISLIHNYKTYYNLQYNLPLNYLIYNVVNFSRNFQNENNLLLISDFNSLITENIADQQAPFIYEKIGTKYNNYFIDEFQDTSELQWRNMIPLTSHAILNEGLNDEGGNLFLVGDPKQSIYRWRGAKPETFTSLNTDNPFFIKPKSSALGVNYRSYSNIVDFNNKFFKNNLELLNIEIIDSIYGSLNQNFLNEKKGGYLSFNFIKGSDKDYQDKTSEEVLKKIKQKQKQGFKLGDLAILCRTNKECNVVSTFLIENNIQVNSDELLALSSCKEVNFIIDIIKLLVNTNDTEAKKNIIKFVSVKLNKKDKYDFIKNYLNLSVSKIFTEILNIDYNTASSLDLYLACEYIISSLNFL
;
A
#
# COMPACT_ATOMS: atom_id res chain seq x y z
N MET A 1 19.54 26.18 26.53
CA MET A 1 19.89 25.69 25.18
C MET A 1 18.71 24.92 24.63
N THR A 2 18.12 25.38 23.56
CA THR A 2 17.08 24.64 22.83
C THR A 2 17.72 23.38 22.24
N GLN A 3 17.13 22.24 22.53
CA GLN A 3 17.70 20.96 22.14
C GLN A 3 17.49 20.77 20.64
N LYS A 4 18.58 20.69 19.86
CA LYS A 4 18.59 20.73 18.40
C LYS A 4 17.87 19.54 17.75
N PHE A 5 17.81 18.36 18.40
CA PHE A 5 17.10 17.18 17.87
C PHE A 5 16.13 16.61 18.92
N GLN A 6 14.85 16.56 18.59
CA GLN A 6 13.78 16.07 19.46
C GLN A 6 12.90 15.06 18.75
N ILE A 7 12.56 13.97 19.45
CA ILE A 7 11.64 12.93 19.01
C ILE A 7 10.50 12.85 20.01
N ILE A 8 9.26 13.00 19.55
CA ILE A 8 8.06 12.81 20.37
C ILE A 8 7.33 11.55 19.92
N ASN A 9 7.29 10.58 20.79
CA ASN A 9 6.46 9.40 20.63
C ASN A 9 5.07 9.71 21.21
N ALA A 10 4.06 9.76 20.35
CA ALA A 10 2.77 10.30 20.70
C ALA A 10 1.64 9.39 20.23
N SER A 11 1.08 8.60 21.13
CA SER A 11 -0.03 7.69 20.84
C SER A 11 -1.29 8.41 20.35
N ALA A 12 -2.27 7.65 19.84
CA ALA A 12 -3.53 8.19 19.32
C ALA A 12 -4.22 9.07 20.37
N GLY A 13 -4.69 10.26 19.97
CA GLY A 13 -5.41 11.18 20.84
C GLY A 13 -4.56 11.93 21.86
N SER A 14 -3.23 11.79 21.85
CA SER A 14 -2.32 12.46 22.81
C SER A 14 -1.95 13.91 22.45
N GLY A 15 -2.47 14.44 21.33
CA GLY A 15 -2.21 15.83 20.94
C GLY A 15 -0.98 16.02 20.07
N LYS A 16 -0.59 15.05 19.23
CA LYS A 16 0.53 15.13 18.27
C LYS A 16 0.59 16.46 17.53
N THR A 17 -0.43 16.73 16.74
CA THR A 17 -0.51 17.94 15.89
C THR A 17 -0.54 19.24 16.71
N PHE A 18 -1.11 19.20 17.93
CA PHE A 18 -1.07 20.35 18.85
C PHE A 18 0.35 20.60 19.33
N SER A 19 1.07 19.57 19.77
CA SER A 19 2.46 19.67 20.23
C SER A 19 3.36 20.22 19.11
N LEU A 20 3.20 19.71 17.88
CA LEU A 20 3.98 20.16 16.74
C LEU A 20 3.69 21.63 16.41
N ALA A 21 2.41 22.00 16.29
CA ALA A 21 2.01 23.39 16.04
C ALA A 21 2.51 24.35 17.15
N THR A 22 2.48 23.90 18.40
CA THR A 22 3.02 24.66 19.54
C THR A 22 4.52 24.93 19.37
N ASN A 23 5.30 23.92 19.02
CA ASN A 23 6.74 24.08 18.82
C ASN A 23 7.08 24.98 17.61
N VAL A 24 6.29 24.89 16.52
CA VAL A 24 6.41 25.82 15.39
C VAL A 24 6.15 27.27 15.85
N ILE A 25 5.09 27.52 16.61
CA ILE A 25 4.76 28.85 17.11
C ILE A 25 5.84 29.37 18.08
N ILE A 26 6.34 28.52 18.97
CA ILE A 26 7.46 28.85 19.87
C ILE A 26 8.66 29.31 19.04
N GLN A 27 9.04 28.51 18.02
CA GLN A 27 10.18 28.84 17.16
C GLN A 27 10.00 30.18 16.45
N ILE A 28 8.81 30.45 15.90
CA ILE A 28 8.50 31.68 15.20
C ILE A 28 8.49 32.88 16.16
N LEU A 29 7.91 32.74 17.35
CA LEU A 29 7.81 33.87 18.30
C LEU A 29 9.07 34.07 19.14
N SER A 30 9.96 33.08 19.29
CA SER A 30 11.23 33.26 20.00
C SER A 30 12.33 33.84 19.16
N SER A 31 12.27 33.71 17.82
CA SER A 31 13.26 34.20 16.86
C SER A 31 12.83 35.54 16.24
N ASP A 32 13.50 36.00 15.17
CA ASP A 32 13.11 37.22 14.43
C ASP A 32 11.73 37.06 13.73
N GLU A 33 11.17 38.18 13.25
CA GLU A 33 9.83 38.21 12.65
C GLU A 33 9.75 37.53 11.27
N ASP A 34 10.88 37.28 10.62
CA ASP A 34 10.99 36.59 9.34
C ASP A 34 11.37 35.10 9.50
N SER A 35 11.51 34.63 10.73
CA SER A 35 11.89 33.25 11.05
C SER A 35 10.92 32.19 10.47
N TYR A 36 9.64 32.55 10.28
CA TYR A 36 8.66 31.64 9.64
C TYR A 36 9.07 31.20 8.23
N LYS A 37 9.87 32.01 7.51
CA LYS A 37 10.40 31.66 6.18
C LYS A 37 11.43 30.54 6.22
N ARG A 38 12.08 30.36 7.38
CA ARG A 38 13.10 29.33 7.62
C ARG A 38 12.56 28.07 8.30
N VAL A 39 11.23 28.00 8.47
CA VAL A 39 10.54 26.81 9.00
C VAL A 39 10.00 25.99 7.86
N LEU A 40 10.28 24.68 7.89
CA LEU A 40 9.65 23.67 7.03
C LEU A 40 8.90 22.66 7.90
N ALA A 41 7.57 22.64 7.77
CA ALA A 41 6.74 21.66 8.44
C ALA A 41 6.14 20.69 7.43
N LEU A 42 6.38 19.40 7.62
CA LEU A 42 5.99 18.33 6.73
C LEU A 42 5.00 17.41 7.39
N THR A 43 4.00 16.99 6.62
CA THR A 43 2.97 16.01 7.03
C THR A 43 2.82 14.94 5.95
N PHE A 44 2.09 13.88 6.27
CA PHE A 44 1.84 12.82 5.28
C PHE A 44 0.67 13.16 4.34
N THR A 45 -0.41 13.79 4.84
CA THR A 45 -1.62 14.08 4.04
C THR A 45 -1.84 15.58 3.84
N ASN A 46 -2.50 15.94 2.72
CA ASN A 46 -2.89 17.32 2.44
C ASN A 46 -3.84 17.90 3.51
N ASN A 47 -4.76 17.08 4.01
CA ASN A 47 -5.69 17.49 5.06
C ASN A 47 -4.94 17.84 6.35
N SER A 48 -3.98 16.99 6.76
CA SER A 48 -3.14 17.28 7.94
C SER A 48 -2.31 18.55 7.77
N ALA A 49 -1.78 18.80 6.57
CA ALA A 49 -1.05 20.04 6.29
C ALA A 49 -1.95 21.28 6.38
N ASN A 50 -3.16 21.21 5.84
CA ASN A 50 -4.14 22.30 5.92
C ASN A 50 -4.62 22.53 7.35
N ASP A 51 -4.89 21.49 8.12
CA ASP A 51 -5.28 21.59 9.53
C ASP A 51 -4.17 22.20 10.37
N MET A 52 -2.91 21.84 10.11
CA MET A 52 -1.76 22.43 10.79
C MET A 52 -1.63 23.91 10.47
N LYS A 53 -1.73 24.31 9.18
CA LYS A 53 -1.74 25.71 8.76
C LYS A 53 -2.83 26.52 9.48
N LYS A 54 -4.06 26.00 9.42
CA LYS A 54 -5.21 26.63 10.07
C LYS A 54 -4.99 26.81 11.56
N ARG A 55 -4.49 25.78 12.24
CA ARG A 55 -4.23 25.82 13.67
C ARG A 55 -3.16 26.85 14.04
N ILE A 56 -2.02 26.88 13.33
CA ILE A 56 -0.96 27.86 13.61
C ILE A 56 -1.46 29.29 13.40
N LEU A 57 -2.18 29.54 12.31
CA LEU A 57 -2.73 30.88 12.03
C LEU A 57 -3.77 31.30 13.07
N THR A 58 -4.67 30.39 13.47
CA THR A 58 -5.67 30.65 14.51
C THR A 58 -5.03 30.95 15.87
N GLU A 59 -4.01 30.20 16.27
CA GLU A 59 -3.29 30.43 17.52
C GLU A 59 -2.50 31.74 17.49
N LEU A 60 -1.82 32.07 16.39
CA LEU A 60 -1.16 33.37 16.22
C LEU A 60 -2.16 34.53 16.29
N GLN A 61 -3.34 34.38 15.68
CA GLN A 61 -4.43 35.34 15.78
C GLN A 61 -4.90 35.48 17.24
N GLN A 62 -5.13 34.37 17.93
CA GLN A 62 -5.53 34.39 19.34
C GLN A 62 -4.51 35.08 20.23
N ILE A 63 -3.21 34.78 20.05
CA ILE A 63 -2.11 35.47 20.78
C ILE A 63 -2.08 36.97 20.44
N SER A 64 -2.37 37.36 19.18
CA SER A 64 -2.42 38.74 18.77
C SER A 64 -3.57 39.54 19.37
N ILE A 65 -4.66 38.88 19.76
CA ILE A 65 -5.82 39.49 20.42
C ILE A 65 -5.65 39.48 21.94
N ASP A 66 -5.49 38.28 22.51
CA ASP A 66 -5.32 38.06 23.94
C ASP A 66 -4.45 36.83 24.21
N PRO A 67 -3.16 37.00 24.53
CA PRO A 67 -2.25 35.89 24.82
C PRO A 67 -2.73 34.99 25.96
N LYS A 68 -3.47 35.54 26.95
CA LYS A 68 -3.98 34.76 28.08
C LYS A 68 -5.02 33.72 27.70
N LYS A 69 -5.66 33.86 26.53
CA LYS A 69 -6.65 32.88 26.04
C LYS A 69 -6.02 31.81 25.13
N SER A 70 -4.78 31.97 24.72
CA SER A 70 -4.09 30.97 23.92
C SER A 70 -3.55 29.83 24.79
N LEU A 71 -3.99 28.61 24.47
CA LEU A 71 -3.46 27.39 25.13
C LEU A 71 -1.95 27.24 24.85
N VAL A 72 -1.50 27.59 23.68
CA VAL A 72 -0.09 27.52 23.29
C VAL A 72 0.76 28.47 24.15
N PHE A 73 0.30 29.72 24.34
CA PHE A 73 1.04 30.68 25.16
C PHE A 73 1.08 30.30 26.63
N GLN A 74 -0.02 29.76 27.18
CA GLN A 74 -0.12 29.31 28.56
C GLN A 74 0.73 28.07 28.86
N SER A 75 0.73 27.08 27.95
CA SER A 75 1.40 25.79 28.15
C SER A 75 2.87 25.79 27.76
N SER A 76 3.36 26.87 27.13
CA SER A 76 4.73 26.97 26.64
C SER A 76 5.58 27.94 27.50
N ASN A 77 6.91 27.80 27.39
CA ASN A 77 7.85 28.72 28.03
C ASN A 77 7.84 30.15 27.41
N LEU A 78 6.98 30.43 26.43
CA LEU A 78 6.82 31.74 25.83
C LEU A 78 6.39 32.80 26.84
N ASN A 79 5.59 32.41 27.84
CA ASN A 79 5.16 33.27 28.93
C ASN A 79 6.30 33.72 29.83
N GLN A 80 7.41 32.99 29.88
CA GLN A 80 8.64 33.36 30.59
C GLN A 80 9.60 34.22 29.78
N GLN A 81 9.53 34.05 28.44
CA GLN A 81 10.43 34.72 27.49
C GLN A 81 9.88 36.07 26.99
N LEU A 82 8.57 36.21 26.89
CA LEU A 82 7.90 37.37 26.33
C LEU A 82 6.84 37.91 27.29
N THR A 83 6.86 39.21 27.51
CA THR A 83 5.74 39.88 28.21
C THR A 83 4.47 39.81 27.34
N LEU A 84 3.29 39.81 27.97
CA LEU A 84 2.00 39.75 27.28
C LEU A 84 1.89 40.74 26.12
N ASN A 85 2.34 42.00 26.34
CA ASN A 85 2.29 43.05 25.33
C ASN A 85 3.31 42.83 24.20
N ALA A 86 4.46 42.25 24.51
CA ALA A 86 5.47 41.92 23.50
C ALA A 86 4.98 40.76 22.63
N ALA A 87 4.43 39.68 23.25
CA ALA A 87 3.85 38.54 22.54
C ALA A 87 2.71 38.97 21.62
N LYS A 88 1.78 39.80 22.12
CA LYS A 88 0.67 40.35 21.35
C LYS A 88 1.14 41.11 20.11
N ARG A 89 2.07 42.04 20.29
CA ARG A 89 2.64 42.86 19.17
C ARG A 89 3.41 42.01 18.18
N LYS A 90 4.22 41.07 18.65
CA LYS A 90 5.01 40.18 17.79
C LYS A 90 4.13 39.24 16.99
N ALA A 91 3.16 38.56 17.64
CA ALA A 91 2.21 37.67 16.95
C ALA A 91 1.43 38.40 15.85
N LYS A 92 0.96 39.68 16.11
CA LYS A 92 0.28 40.47 15.12
C LYS A 92 1.17 40.81 13.90
N ARG A 93 2.44 41.19 14.13
CA ARG A 93 3.38 41.49 13.05
C ARG A 93 3.73 40.28 12.23
N VAL A 94 4.01 39.13 12.89
CA VAL A 94 4.32 37.88 12.22
C VAL A 94 3.11 37.37 11.41
N LEU A 95 1.90 37.41 11.98
CA LEU A 95 0.68 37.03 11.26
C LEU A 95 0.49 37.86 9.99
N ASN A 96 0.63 39.18 10.07
CA ASN A 96 0.54 40.08 8.90
C ASN A 96 1.61 39.72 7.86
N LYS A 97 2.86 39.51 8.27
CA LYS A 97 3.94 39.10 7.36
C LYS A 97 3.66 37.76 6.68
N ILE A 98 3.13 36.79 7.40
CA ILE A 98 2.73 35.46 6.84
C ILE A 98 1.62 35.66 5.79
N LEU A 99 0.59 36.44 6.09
CA LEU A 99 -0.53 36.68 5.18
C LEU A 99 -0.10 37.40 3.89
N HIS A 100 0.82 38.38 3.99
CA HIS A 100 1.35 39.08 2.82
C HIS A 100 2.36 38.24 2.00
N ASN A 101 3.04 37.29 2.63
CA ASN A 101 4.07 36.45 2.00
C ASN A 101 3.77 34.96 2.21
N PHE A 102 2.54 34.55 1.93
CA PHE A 102 2.03 33.22 2.25
C PHE A 102 2.80 32.07 1.57
N SER A 103 3.39 32.33 0.41
CA SER A 103 4.24 31.36 -0.31
C SER A 103 5.47 30.91 0.48
N PHE A 104 5.98 31.73 1.39
CA PHE A 104 7.10 31.37 2.25
C PHE A 104 6.69 30.63 3.53
N PHE A 105 5.39 30.54 3.83
CA PHE A 105 4.89 29.77 4.97
C PHE A 105 4.76 28.30 4.57
N GLN A 106 5.88 27.58 4.67
CA GLN A 106 6.04 26.26 4.10
C GLN A 106 5.58 25.14 5.06
N ILE A 107 4.30 24.82 4.98
CA ILE A 107 3.68 23.64 5.59
C ILE A 107 3.05 22.85 4.46
N SER A 108 3.55 21.64 4.19
CA SER A 108 3.13 20.84 3.04
C SER A 108 3.26 19.35 3.32
N THR A 109 2.82 18.51 2.38
CA THR A 109 3.16 17.10 2.44
C THR A 109 4.62 16.87 2.01
N ILE A 110 5.20 15.75 2.47
CA ILE A 110 6.55 15.32 2.07
C ILE A 110 6.63 15.22 0.54
N ASP A 111 5.62 14.64 -0.10
CA ASP A 111 5.59 14.48 -1.56
C ASP A 111 5.59 15.83 -2.29
N LYS A 112 4.83 16.82 -1.81
CA LYS A 112 4.85 18.18 -2.41
C LYS A 112 6.19 18.87 -2.25
N PHE A 113 6.85 18.67 -1.12
CA PHE A 113 8.19 19.21 -0.91
C PHE A 113 9.20 18.55 -1.85
N ASN A 114 9.17 17.21 -1.95
CA ASN A 114 10.02 16.46 -2.86
C ASN A 114 9.75 16.83 -4.33
N HIS A 115 8.48 17.04 -4.72
CA HIS A 115 8.13 17.51 -6.06
C HIS A 115 8.78 18.87 -6.40
N ARG A 116 8.73 19.81 -5.45
CA ARG A 116 9.42 21.11 -5.63
C ARG A 116 10.92 20.93 -5.73
N LEU A 117 11.48 20.00 -4.95
CA LEU A 117 12.89 19.67 -4.98
C LEU A 117 13.31 19.15 -6.37
N ILE A 118 12.63 18.16 -6.91
CA ILE A 118 12.95 17.66 -8.26
C ILE A 118 12.75 18.71 -9.34
N ARG A 119 11.71 19.51 -9.29
CA ARG A 119 11.53 20.59 -10.26
C ARG A 119 12.72 21.55 -10.27
N SER A 120 13.30 21.84 -9.11
CA SER A 120 14.50 22.70 -9.03
C SER A 120 15.75 22.04 -9.61
N PHE A 121 15.77 20.71 -9.72
CA PHE A 121 16.87 19.91 -10.30
C PHE A 121 16.53 19.31 -11.67
N SER A 122 15.39 19.66 -12.28
CA SER A 122 14.93 19.02 -13.53
C SER A 122 15.97 19.06 -14.66
N SER A 123 16.68 20.17 -14.82
CA SER A 123 17.76 20.31 -15.81
C SER A 123 18.94 19.37 -15.54
N ASP A 124 19.30 19.18 -14.27
CA ASP A 124 20.43 18.32 -13.88
C ASP A 124 20.05 16.83 -14.02
N LEU A 125 18.74 16.52 -13.89
CA LEU A 125 18.18 15.18 -14.02
C LEU A 125 17.77 14.82 -15.45
N THR A 126 18.01 15.70 -16.44
CA THR A 126 17.56 15.51 -17.83
C THR A 126 16.04 15.32 -17.98
N LEU A 127 15.27 15.82 -17.01
CA LEU A 127 13.81 15.79 -17.04
C LEU A 127 13.26 17.06 -17.72
N SER A 128 12.13 16.92 -18.42
CA SER A 128 11.38 18.10 -18.84
C SER A 128 10.99 18.92 -17.61
N TYR A 129 11.04 20.25 -17.71
CA TYR A 129 10.56 21.13 -16.62
C TYR A 129 9.06 20.93 -16.35
N ASP A 130 8.33 20.48 -17.34
CA ASP A 130 6.87 20.35 -17.39
C ASP A 130 6.42 18.87 -17.29
N PHE A 131 7.13 18.06 -16.48
CA PHE A 131 6.72 16.70 -16.24
C PHE A 131 5.49 16.62 -15.31
N ASP A 132 4.63 15.65 -15.60
CA ASP A 132 3.48 15.33 -14.77
C ASP A 132 3.73 14.13 -13.88
N LEU A 133 3.26 14.22 -12.61
CA LEU A 133 3.34 13.11 -11.67
C LEU A 133 2.15 12.17 -11.86
N VAL A 134 2.45 10.91 -12.07
CA VAL A 134 1.44 9.85 -12.08
C VAL A 134 1.03 9.53 -10.65
N ILE A 135 -0.17 9.99 -10.28
CA ILE A 135 -0.78 9.74 -8.95
C ILE A 135 -1.62 8.47 -8.99
N GLU A 136 -2.41 8.28 -10.04
CA GLU A 136 -3.29 7.13 -10.24
C GLU A 136 -2.56 6.04 -11.04
N ARG A 137 -1.99 5.09 -10.30
CA ARG A 137 -1.17 4.02 -10.90
C ARG A 137 -1.99 3.06 -11.76
N ASP A 138 -3.25 2.83 -11.41
CA ASP A 138 -4.09 1.84 -12.09
C ASP A 138 -4.38 2.26 -13.53
N GLU A 139 -4.78 3.50 -13.73
CA GLU A 139 -5.02 4.04 -15.07
C GLU A 139 -3.75 4.05 -15.92
N PHE A 140 -2.63 4.53 -15.35
CA PHE A 140 -1.34 4.49 -16.04
C PHE A 140 -0.94 3.06 -16.42
N THR A 141 -1.13 2.09 -15.52
CA THR A 141 -0.81 0.68 -15.76
C THR A 141 -1.64 0.12 -16.90
N ASP A 142 -2.93 0.46 -16.96
CA ASP A 142 -3.83 0.00 -18.02
C ASP A 142 -3.41 0.56 -19.38
N GLN A 143 -3.16 1.85 -19.49
CA GLN A 143 -2.68 2.50 -20.70
C GLN A 143 -1.32 1.95 -21.16
N LEU A 144 -0.41 1.75 -20.20
CA LEU A 144 0.92 1.17 -20.45
C LEU A 144 0.82 -0.23 -21.04
N ILE A 145 0.01 -1.11 -20.43
CA ILE A 145 -0.14 -2.51 -20.85
C ILE A 145 -0.83 -2.56 -22.21
N GLU A 146 -1.86 -1.76 -22.43
CA GLU A 146 -2.54 -1.68 -23.73
C GLU A 146 -1.57 -1.28 -24.82
N LYS A 147 -0.81 -0.19 -24.64
CA LYS A 147 0.18 0.27 -25.60
C LYS A 147 1.30 -0.75 -25.82
N PHE A 148 1.77 -1.38 -24.73
CA PHE A 148 2.78 -2.43 -24.82
C PHE A 148 2.35 -3.59 -25.72
N PHE A 149 1.11 -4.07 -25.56
CA PHE A 149 0.59 -5.15 -26.41
C PHE A 149 0.34 -4.71 -27.85
N ASN A 150 -0.10 -3.48 -28.07
CA ASN A 150 -0.31 -2.93 -29.42
C ASN A 150 1.01 -2.76 -30.18
N ASP A 151 2.10 -2.43 -29.50
CA ASP A 151 3.43 -2.24 -30.10
C ASP A 151 4.21 -3.55 -30.31
N LEU A 152 3.68 -4.69 -29.84
CA LEU A 152 4.32 -6.00 -30.02
C LEU A 152 4.38 -6.41 -31.52
N LYS A 153 5.58 -6.73 -32.00
CA LYS A 153 5.79 -7.25 -33.35
C LYS A 153 5.33 -8.71 -33.42
N LYS A 154 4.55 -9.07 -34.46
CA LYS A 154 3.96 -10.40 -34.65
C LYS A 154 4.97 -11.57 -34.60
N GLU A 155 6.18 -11.36 -35.09
CA GLU A 155 7.23 -12.39 -35.21
C GLU A 155 8.42 -12.11 -34.26
N SER A 156 8.16 -11.67 -33.04
CA SER A 156 9.22 -11.43 -32.07
C SER A 156 9.33 -12.58 -31.07
N PHE A 157 10.54 -12.83 -30.58
CA PHE A 157 10.78 -13.79 -29.48
C PHE A 157 9.89 -13.51 -28.25
N LEU A 158 9.64 -12.25 -27.97
CA LEU A 158 8.80 -11.82 -26.86
C LEU A 158 7.33 -12.23 -27.08
N THR A 159 6.81 -12.07 -28.30
CA THR A 159 5.44 -12.49 -28.66
C THR A 159 5.27 -14.00 -28.52
N ASP A 160 6.23 -14.79 -29.03
CA ASP A 160 6.20 -16.25 -28.90
C ASP A 160 6.25 -16.68 -27.43
N LEU A 161 7.03 -15.99 -26.60
CA LEU A 161 7.15 -16.28 -25.18
C LEU A 161 5.84 -15.97 -24.45
N ILE A 162 5.17 -14.87 -24.78
CA ILE A 162 3.86 -14.49 -24.24
C ILE A 162 2.80 -15.53 -24.58
N ILE A 163 2.72 -15.94 -25.85
CA ILE A 163 1.79 -16.96 -26.32
C ILE A 163 2.03 -18.29 -25.60
N ASN A 164 3.29 -18.72 -25.50
CA ASN A 164 3.65 -19.95 -24.81
C ASN A 164 3.32 -19.90 -23.31
N TYR A 165 3.52 -18.74 -22.66
CA TYR A 165 3.16 -18.58 -21.25
C TYR A 165 1.65 -18.65 -21.05
N ALA A 166 0.86 -17.97 -21.90
CA ALA A 166 -0.61 -18.00 -21.84
C ALA A 166 -1.15 -19.43 -22.07
N ASN A 167 -0.60 -20.16 -23.05
CA ASN A 167 -0.96 -21.55 -23.32
C ASN A 167 -0.64 -22.46 -22.12
N ASN A 168 0.49 -22.29 -21.47
CA ASN A 168 0.85 -23.05 -20.28
C ASN A 168 -0.10 -22.78 -19.09
N LYS A 169 -0.57 -21.53 -18.92
CA LYS A 169 -1.60 -21.21 -17.93
C LYS A 169 -2.92 -21.89 -18.24
N HIS A 170 -3.33 -21.85 -19.51
CA HIS A 170 -4.57 -22.52 -19.95
C HIS A 170 -4.53 -24.02 -19.69
N ASN A 171 -3.42 -24.68 -20.01
CA ASN A 171 -3.22 -26.11 -19.76
C ASN A 171 -3.27 -26.47 -18.25
N GLN A 172 -3.06 -25.50 -17.38
CA GLN A 172 -3.19 -25.66 -15.91
C GLN A 172 -4.57 -25.26 -15.37
N ASN A 173 -5.57 -25.08 -16.23
CA ASN A 173 -6.90 -24.56 -15.88
C ASN A 173 -6.89 -23.19 -15.20
N LYS A 174 -5.89 -22.36 -15.53
CA LYS A 174 -5.82 -20.94 -15.12
C LYS A 174 -6.26 -20.03 -16.25
N SER A 175 -6.62 -18.79 -15.94
CA SER A 175 -6.93 -17.79 -16.96
C SER A 175 -5.74 -17.62 -17.90
N TRP A 176 -6.00 -17.60 -19.21
CA TRP A 176 -5.00 -17.30 -20.23
C TRP A 176 -4.61 -15.82 -20.26
N ASP A 177 -5.46 -14.96 -19.71
CA ASP A 177 -5.19 -13.53 -19.59
C ASP A 177 -4.01 -13.30 -18.64
N ILE A 178 -2.94 -12.75 -19.17
CA ILE A 178 -1.70 -12.44 -18.45
C ILE A 178 -1.66 -10.99 -17.95
N THR A 179 -2.63 -10.16 -18.33
CA THR A 179 -2.69 -8.75 -17.91
C THR A 179 -2.70 -8.62 -16.39
N TYR A 180 -3.47 -9.47 -15.73
CA TYR A 180 -3.53 -9.51 -14.27
C TYR A 180 -2.18 -9.85 -13.63
N ASP A 181 -1.45 -10.81 -14.21
CA ASP A 181 -0.12 -11.19 -13.69
C ASP A 181 0.88 -10.04 -13.85
N ILE A 182 0.84 -9.35 -15.00
CA ILE A 182 1.69 -8.18 -15.26
C ILE A 182 1.36 -7.05 -14.27
N LYS A 183 0.09 -6.71 -14.09
CA LYS A 183 -0.34 -5.67 -13.14
C LYS A 183 0.18 -5.95 -11.74
N LYS A 184 -0.05 -7.15 -11.24
CA LYS A 184 0.39 -7.57 -9.90
C LYS A 184 1.90 -7.52 -9.72
N LEU A 185 2.68 -7.84 -10.75
CA LEU A 185 4.13 -7.75 -10.69
C LEU A 185 4.62 -6.30 -10.77
N LEU A 186 3.98 -5.46 -11.58
CA LEU A 186 4.30 -4.04 -11.64
C LEU A 186 4.05 -3.35 -10.30
N GLU A 187 2.97 -3.69 -9.59
CA GLU A 187 2.72 -3.21 -8.22
C GLU A 187 3.89 -3.53 -7.29
N ILE A 188 4.42 -4.77 -7.36
CA ILE A 188 5.56 -5.19 -6.54
C ILE A 188 6.85 -4.44 -6.94
N ILE A 189 7.07 -4.25 -8.23
CA ILE A 189 8.29 -3.61 -8.76
C ILE A 189 8.32 -2.12 -8.47
N TRP A 190 7.17 -1.46 -8.59
CA TRP A 190 7.03 -0.04 -8.32
C TRP A 190 6.87 0.28 -6.82
N ASP A 191 6.97 -0.74 -5.95
CA ASP A 191 7.19 -0.50 -4.53
C ASP A 191 8.62 0.04 -4.31
N GLU A 192 8.72 1.16 -3.62
CA GLU A 192 10.01 1.84 -3.36
C GLU A 192 11.06 0.92 -2.73
N ASN A 193 10.64 -0.04 -1.92
CA ASN A 193 11.54 -1.00 -1.27
C ASN A 193 12.19 -1.98 -2.26
N ASN A 194 11.53 -2.25 -3.39
CA ASN A 194 11.97 -3.21 -4.39
C ASN A 194 12.76 -2.56 -5.55
N TYR A 195 12.71 -1.25 -5.67
CA TYR A 195 13.33 -0.50 -6.77
C TYR A 195 14.81 -0.86 -7.01
N LYS A 196 15.62 -0.92 -5.95
CA LYS A 196 17.05 -1.25 -6.04
C LYS A 196 17.31 -2.65 -6.58
N HIS A 197 16.38 -3.59 -6.38
CA HIS A 197 16.55 -4.99 -6.82
C HIS A 197 16.24 -5.17 -8.30
N VAL A 198 15.47 -4.26 -8.88
CA VAL A 198 14.98 -4.35 -10.27
C VAL A 198 15.80 -3.47 -11.21
N SER A 199 16.25 -2.30 -10.78
CA SER A 199 16.93 -1.30 -11.61
C SER A 199 18.28 -1.75 -12.18
N ASN A 200 18.98 -2.67 -11.50
CA ASN A 200 20.38 -3.03 -11.80
C ASN A 200 20.56 -4.36 -12.56
N LYS A 201 19.49 -5.08 -12.91
CA LYS A 201 19.61 -6.39 -13.57
C LYS A 201 19.15 -6.31 -15.02
N LYS A 202 20.09 -6.51 -15.96
CA LYS A 202 19.77 -6.71 -17.37
C LYS A 202 19.45 -8.18 -17.61
N LEU A 203 18.25 -8.48 -18.12
CA LEU A 203 17.84 -9.79 -18.57
C LEU A 203 17.55 -9.69 -20.07
N ASP A 204 18.59 -9.73 -20.90
CA ASP A 204 18.44 -9.76 -22.36
C ASP A 204 18.04 -11.16 -22.85
N GLU A 205 17.74 -11.25 -24.13
CA GLU A 205 17.27 -12.49 -24.77
C GLU A 205 18.31 -13.62 -24.69
N GLU A 206 19.60 -13.31 -24.83
CA GLU A 206 20.67 -14.29 -24.77
C GLU A 206 20.81 -14.85 -23.34
N SER A 207 20.81 -13.98 -22.35
CA SER A 207 20.84 -14.36 -20.93
C SER A 207 19.63 -15.22 -20.55
N PHE A 208 18.43 -14.85 -21.06
CA PHE A 208 17.22 -15.66 -20.85
C PHE A 208 17.40 -17.08 -21.44
N LYS A 209 17.80 -17.18 -22.71
CA LYS A 209 17.99 -18.47 -23.40
C LYS A 209 19.03 -19.33 -22.68
N HIS A 210 20.14 -18.74 -22.28
CA HIS A 210 21.19 -19.43 -21.54
C HIS A 210 20.69 -19.93 -20.18
N LEU A 211 20.00 -19.08 -19.42
CA LEU A 211 19.46 -19.42 -18.10
C LEU A 211 18.42 -20.53 -18.20
N ASN A 212 17.49 -20.44 -19.13
CA ASN A 212 16.47 -21.45 -19.36
C ASN A 212 17.08 -22.81 -19.72
N LYS A 213 18.10 -22.82 -20.59
CA LYS A 213 18.84 -24.05 -20.95
C LYS A 213 19.55 -24.65 -19.74
N THR A 214 20.16 -23.84 -18.91
CA THR A 214 20.88 -24.26 -17.70
C THR A 214 19.92 -24.84 -16.67
N LEU A 215 18.78 -24.17 -16.42
CA LEU A 215 17.74 -24.65 -15.51
C LEU A 215 17.15 -26.01 -15.97
N LYS A 216 16.83 -26.15 -17.27
CA LYS A 216 16.36 -27.42 -17.84
C LYS A 216 17.37 -28.55 -17.65
N LYS A 217 18.67 -28.30 -17.94
CA LYS A 217 19.72 -29.29 -17.71
C LYS A 217 19.85 -29.69 -16.23
N THR A 218 19.75 -28.69 -15.33
CA THR A 218 19.82 -28.93 -13.89
C THR A 218 18.65 -29.79 -13.39
N LEU A 219 17.43 -29.50 -13.84
CA LEU A 219 16.23 -30.30 -13.51
C LEU A 219 16.36 -31.76 -13.97
N VAL A 220 16.82 -31.98 -15.20
CA VAL A 220 17.07 -33.33 -15.73
C VAL A 220 18.13 -34.05 -14.88
N LYS A 221 19.22 -33.38 -14.50
CA LYS A 221 20.28 -33.95 -13.66
C LYS A 221 19.76 -34.32 -12.27
N ILE A 222 18.97 -33.45 -11.63
CA ILE A 222 18.40 -33.74 -10.31
C ILE A 222 17.39 -34.88 -10.40
N SER A 223 16.50 -34.91 -11.39
CA SER A 223 15.55 -35.97 -11.62
C SER A 223 16.23 -37.34 -11.79
N LYS A 224 17.30 -37.38 -12.61
CA LYS A 224 18.09 -38.61 -12.80
C LYS A 224 18.71 -39.08 -11.49
N LYS A 225 19.34 -38.19 -10.74
CA LYS A 225 19.96 -38.50 -9.44
C LYS A 225 18.93 -38.97 -8.40
N LEU A 226 17.74 -38.36 -8.39
CA LEU A 226 16.63 -38.79 -7.52
C LEU A 226 16.21 -40.22 -7.82
N LYS A 227 16.01 -40.57 -9.09
CA LYS A 227 15.64 -41.93 -9.50
C LYS A 227 16.71 -42.97 -9.16
N GLU A 228 17.98 -42.64 -9.36
CA GLU A 228 19.12 -43.50 -9.00
C GLU A 228 19.17 -43.78 -7.49
N ILE A 229 18.95 -42.76 -6.64
CA ILE A 229 18.95 -42.95 -5.18
C ILE A 229 17.70 -43.69 -4.72
N ALA A 230 16.55 -43.39 -5.32
CA ALA A 230 15.29 -44.10 -5.02
C ALA A 230 15.44 -45.59 -5.32
N LEU A 231 15.99 -46.01 -6.48
CA LEU A 231 16.28 -47.37 -6.83
C LEU A 231 17.25 -48.06 -5.83
N LYS A 232 18.29 -47.36 -5.38
CA LYS A 232 19.21 -47.90 -4.36
C LYS A 232 18.51 -48.17 -3.04
N ILE A 233 17.57 -47.35 -2.61
CA ILE A 233 16.78 -47.58 -1.39
C ILE A 233 15.80 -48.73 -1.64
N GLU A 234 15.10 -48.74 -2.77
CA GLU A 234 14.14 -49.74 -3.15
C GLU A 234 14.75 -51.14 -3.15
N ASN A 235 15.95 -51.30 -3.75
CA ASN A 235 16.70 -52.57 -3.71
C ASN A 235 17.08 -53.00 -2.29
N LYS A 236 17.41 -52.06 -1.40
CA LYS A 236 17.74 -52.38 0.01
C LYS A 236 16.51 -52.80 0.83
N ILE A 237 15.32 -52.32 0.48
CA ILE A 237 14.09 -52.65 1.18
C ILE A 237 13.25 -53.74 0.50
N SER A 238 13.69 -54.25 -0.66
CA SER A 238 12.94 -55.24 -1.45
C SER A 238 12.60 -56.53 -0.73
N SER A 239 13.44 -56.95 0.22
CA SER A 239 13.23 -58.13 1.07
C SER A 239 12.33 -57.88 2.28
N ILE A 240 11.89 -56.65 2.52
CA ILE A 240 11.14 -56.25 3.70
C ILE A 240 9.67 -56.06 3.35
N ASP A 241 8.79 -56.66 4.17
CA ASP A 241 7.35 -56.44 4.03
C ASP A 241 7.03 -54.92 4.15
N GLN A 242 6.43 -54.37 3.10
CA GLN A 242 6.06 -52.95 3.05
C GLN A 242 5.15 -52.54 4.19
N SER A 243 4.39 -53.49 4.77
CA SER A 243 3.53 -53.22 5.92
C SER A 243 4.33 -52.87 7.20
N SER A 244 5.63 -53.09 7.22
CA SER A 244 6.54 -52.71 8.31
C SER A 244 6.79 -51.21 8.40
N PHE A 245 6.64 -50.50 7.27
CA PHE A 245 6.77 -49.04 7.25
C PHE A 245 5.50 -48.35 7.73
N SER A 246 5.67 -47.34 8.54
CA SER A 246 4.54 -46.59 9.07
C SER A 246 3.75 -45.89 7.95
N TYR A 247 2.48 -46.31 7.77
CA TYR A 247 1.56 -45.84 6.72
C TYR A 247 2.12 -45.95 5.29
N ASN A 248 3.01 -46.88 5.05
CA ASN A 248 3.73 -47.06 3.77
C ASN A 248 4.38 -45.78 3.23
N ALA A 249 4.77 -44.89 4.13
CA ALA A 249 5.21 -43.54 3.73
C ALA A 249 6.50 -43.55 2.88
N LEU A 250 7.47 -44.40 3.25
CA LEU A 250 8.72 -44.53 2.48
C LEU A 250 8.51 -45.23 1.14
N PRO A 251 7.89 -46.44 1.10
CA PRO A 251 7.59 -47.11 -0.18
C PRO A 251 6.78 -46.21 -1.14
N LYS A 252 5.77 -45.52 -0.63
CA LYS A 252 4.94 -44.61 -1.42
C LYS A 252 5.76 -43.47 -2.01
N LEU A 253 6.67 -42.86 -1.23
CA LEU A 253 7.57 -41.79 -1.72
C LEU A 253 8.46 -42.33 -2.86
N LEU A 254 9.02 -43.54 -2.73
CA LEU A 254 9.89 -44.10 -3.77
C LEU A 254 9.11 -44.37 -5.07
N THR A 255 7.89 -44.91 -4.97
CA THR A 255 7.00 -45.14 -6.11
C THR A 255 6.62 -43.81 -6.78
N GLU A 256 6.30 -42.76 -6.01
CA GLU A 256 5.98 -41.46 -6.53
C GLU A 256 7.18 -40.85 -7.29
N ILE A 257 8.42 -41.02 -6.81
CA ILE A 257 9.63 -40.55 -7.51
C ILE A 257 9.81 -41.23 -8.88
N GLN A 258 9.42 -42.49 -9.00
CA GLN A 258 9.55 -43.23 -10.26
C GLN A 258 8.45 -42.90 -11.27
N LEU A 259 7.21 -42.70 -10.81
CA LEU A 259 6.01 -42.66 -11.64
C LEU A 259 5.37 -41.26 -11.75
N ALA A 260 5.53 -40.43 -10.71
CA ALA A 260 4.82 -39.14 -10.61
C ALA A 260 5.66 -37.96 -11.07
N ASP A 261 4.97 -36.82 -11.22
CA ASP A 261 5.59 -35.53 -11.34
C ASP A 261 6.22 -35.09 -9.99
N ILE A 262 7.53 -34.93 -9.99
CA ILE A 262 8.32 -34.57 -8.79
C ILE A 262 7.80 -33.30 -8.11
N THR A 263 7.18 -32.40 -8.85
CA THR A 263 6.61 -31.15 -8.29
C THR A 263 5.51 -31.39 -7.27
N ASN A 264 4.74 -32.46 -7.43
CA ASN A 264 3.59 -32.82 -6.59
C ASN A 264 3.94 -33.67 -5.38
N ILE A 265 5.17 -34.22 -5.30
CA ILE A 265 5.58 -35.10 -4.21
C ILE A 265 5.62 -34.38 -2.87
N LYS A 266 4.95 -34.95 -1.85
CA LYS A 266 4.94 -34.40 -0.48
C LYS A 266 5.93 -35.16 0.39
N THR A 267 6.93 -34.49 0.91
CA THR A 267 8.00 -35.08 1.74
C THR A 267 7.75 -34.95 3.25
N ASP A 268 6.80 -34.12 3.68
CA ASP A 268 6.61 -33.75 5.09
C ASP A 268 6.35 -34.95 6.01
N GLN A 269 5.57 -35.91 5.55
CA GLN A 269 5.25 -37.10 6.35
C GLN A 269 6.48 -37.99 6.57
N VAL A 270 7.29 -38.21 5.53
CA VAL A 270 8.51 -39.01 5.63
C VAL A 270 9.54 -38.30 6.50
N PHE A 271 9.74 -37.01 6.30
CA PHE A 271 10.64 -36.19 7.11
C PHE A 271 10.26 -36.18 8.59
N LYS A 272 8.98 -35.95 8.92
CA LYS A 272 8.48 -35.96 10.30
C LYS A 272 8.68 -37.29 10.98
N ARG A 273 8.45 -38.41 10.25
CA ARG A 273 8.63 -39.75 10.76
C ARG A 273 10.08 -40.13 10.95
N LEU A 274 10.95 -39.72 10.03
CA LEU A 274 12.38 -39.89 10.13
C LEU A 274 12.94 -39.19 11.37
N LYS A 275 12.55 -37.91 11.55
CA LYS A 275 12.98 -37.10 12.69
C LYS A 275 12.51 -37.67 14.05
N ASN A 276 11.32 -38.26 14.07
CA ASN A 276 10.73 -38.83 15.30
C ASN A 276 11.11 -40.31 15.52
N GLY A 277 11.94 -40.91 14.67
CA GLY A 277 12.32 -42.34 14.75
C GLY A 277 11.12 -43.29 14.53
N THR A 278 10.05 -42.83 13.87
CA THR A 278 8.80 -43.61 13.69
C THR A 278 8.58 -44.06 12.25
N ILE A 279 9.64 -44.17 11.45
CA ILE A 279 9.53 -44.61 10.05
C ILE A 279 9.11 -46.06 9.93
N ILE A 280 9.53 -46.89 10.90
CA ILE A 280 9.07 -48.28 11.09
C ILE A 280 7.99 -48.31 12.18
N LYS A 281 7.00 -49.22 12.04
CA LYS A 281 5.99 -49.44 13.07
C LYS A 281 6.62 -50.04 14.33
N LYS A 282 6.30 -49.53 15.49
CA LYS A 282 6.82 -50.05 16.77
C LYS A 282 6.54 -51.54 16.98
N THR A 283 5.41 -52.05 16.47
CA THR A 283 5.03 -53.46 16.56
C THR A 283 5.85 -54.42 15.69
N LYS A 284 6.59 -53.90 14.72
CA LYS A 284 7.43 -54.70 13.80
C LYS A 284 8.90 -54.28 13.89
N SER A 285 9.29 -53.45 14.85
CA SER A 285 10.67 -52.99 15.05
C SER A 285 11.54 -54.10 15.64
N ASN A 286 12.65 -54.44 15.00
CA ASN A 286 13.70 -55.30 15.47
C ASN A 286 15.07 -54.61 15.25
N VAL A 287 16.15 -55.23 15.79
CA VAL A 287 17.52 -54.65 15.72
C VAL A 287 17.99 -54.45 14.29
N GLU A 288 17.74 -55.44 13.42
CA GLU A 288 18.11 -55.40 11.99
C GLU A 288 17.42 -54.27 11.23
N LEU A 289 16.11 -54.09 11.42
CA LEU A 289 15.33 -53.06 10.79
C LEU A 289 15.71 -51.66 11.28
N ASN A 290 16.06 -51.52 12.56
CA ASN A 290 16.54 -50.24 13.11
C ASN A 290 17.92 -49.87 12.55
N GLN A 291 18.81 -50.83 12.41
CA GLN A 291 20.13 -50.65 11.81
C GLN A 291 20.02 -50.25 10.33
N LEU A 292 19.12 -50.90 9.58
CA LEU A 292 18.84 -50.53 8.19
C LEU A 292 18.30 -49.10 8.07
N VAL A 293 17.42 -48.67 8.97
CA VAL A 293 16.93 -47.27 8.97
C VAL A 293 18.08 -46.28 9.19
N LEU A 294 19.02 -46.60 10.07
CA LEU A 294 20.21 -45.75 10.27
C LEU A 294 21.05 -45.66 8.97
N GLU A 295 21.19 -46.75 8.24
CA GLU A 295 21.91 -46.73 6.94
C GLU A 295 21.15 -46.01 5.84
N LEU A 296 19.80 -46.07 5.85
CA LEU A 296 18.95 -45.39 4.87
C LEU A 296 18.74 -43.93 5.16
N THR A 297 18.91 -43.50 6.42
CA THR A 297 18.68 -42.11 6.84
C THR A 297 19.43 -41.07 5.99
N PRO A 298 20.73 -41.18 5.71
CA PRO A 298 21.43 -40.23 4.85
C PRO A 298 20.92 -40.21 3.41
N LEU A 299 20.50 -41.36 2.87
CA LEU A 299 19.94 -41.46 1.52
C LEU A 299 18.55 -40.83 1.45
N ILE A 300 17.70 -41.03 2.46
CA ILE A 300 16.37 -40.41 2.54
C ILE A 300 16.50 -38.88 2.70
N ASN A 301 17.39 -38.41 3.54
CA ASN A 301 17.65 -36.99 3.69
C ASN A 301 18.14 -36.36 2.37
N ASN A 302 18.98 -37.08 1.62
CA ASN A 302 19.45 -36.63 0.31
C ASN A 302 18.27 -36.55 -0.69
N ILE A 303 17.37 -37.55 -0.72
CA ILE A 303 16.14 -37.50 -1.54
C ILE A 303 15.29 -36.27 -1.18
N ILE A 304 15.03 -36.03 0.11
CA ILE A 304 14.25 -34.86 0.57
C ILE A 304 14.88 -33.56 0.10
N SER A 305 16.20 -33.41 0.29
CA SER A 305 16.95 -32.23 -0.17
C SER A 305 16.87 -32.06 -1.69
N LEU A 306 17.05 -33.15 -2.46
CA LEU A 306 16.95 -33.09 -3.92
C LEU A 306 15.56 -32.75 -4.42
N ILE A 307 14.49 -33.23 -3.76
CA ILE A 307 13.11 -32.85 -4.09
C ILE A 307 12.89 -31.36 -3.82
N HIS A 308 13.36 -30.84 -2.70
CA HIS A 308 13.29 -29.39 -2.43
C HIS A 308 14.05 -28.57 -3.48
N ASN A 309 15.28 -28.98 -3.82
CA ASN A 309 16.06 -28.33 -4.85
C ASN A 309 15.34 -28.40 -6.23
N TYR A 310 14.78 -29.56 -6.60
CA TYR A 310 14.03 -29.70 -7.84
C TYR A 310 12.85 -28.73 -7.89
N LYS A 311 12.06 -28.64 -6.84
CA LYS A 311 10.92 -27.70 -6.75
C LYS A 311 11.37 -26.25 -6.86
N THR A 312 12.48 -25.90 -6.22
CA THR A 312 13.06 -24.56 -6.32
C THR A 312 13.49 -24.20 -7.76
N TYR A 313 14.25 -25.10 -8.40
CA TYR A 313 14.67 -24.90 -9.79
C TYR A 313 13.52 -24.94 -10.78
N TYR A 314 12.50 -25.77 -10.52
CA TYR A 314 11.30 -25.82 -11.33
C TYR A 314 10.52 -24.49 -11.22
N ASN A 315 10.33 -23.96 -10.02
CA ASN A 315 9.65 -22.67 -9.82
C ASN A 315 10.43 -21.52 -10.48
N LEU A 316 11.76 -21.53 -10.41
CA LEU A 316 12.58 -20.56 -11.13
C LEU A 316 12.38 -20.66 -12.63
N GLN A 317 12.41 -21.86 -13.19
CA GLN A 317 12.19 -22.09 -14.62
C GLN A 317 10.78 -21.72 -15.06
N TYR A 318 9.77 -22.09 -14.27
CA TYR A 318 8.37 -21.79 -14.55
C TYR A 318 8.08 -20.28 -14.60
N ASN A 319 8.68 -19.52 -13.67
CA ASN A 319 8.48 -18.08 -13.58
C ASN A 319 9.46 -17.27 -14.47
N LEU A 320 10.44 -17.90 -15.07
CA LEU A 320 11.44 -17.20 -15.90
C LEU A 320 10.82 -16.44 -17.09
N PRO A 321 9.84 -16.98 -17.83
CA PRO A 321 9.15 -16.24 -18.89
C PRO A 321 8.47 -14.98 -18.40
N LEU A 322 7.79 -15.06 -17.25
CA LEU A 322 7.11 -13.93 -16.66
C LEU A 322 8.11 -12.86 -16.18
N ASN A 323 9.25 -13.26 -15.61
CA ASN A 323 10.31 -12.34 -15.22
C ASN A 323 10.94 -11.62 -16.43
N TYR A 324 11.10 -12.31 -17.55
CA TYR A 324 11.59 -11.69 -18.79
C TYR A 324 10.57 -10.73 -19.37
N LEU A 325 9.29 -11.11 -19.38
CA LEU A 325 8.20 -10.25 -19.83
C LEU A 325 8.16 -8.95 -19.01
N ILE A 326 8.18 -9.07 -17.68
CA ILE A 326 8.09 -7.89 -16.81
C ILE A 326 9.30 -6.96 -16.98
N TYR A 327 10.50 -7.51 -17.20
CA TYR A 327 11.68 -6.72 -17.52
C TYR A 327 11.47 -5.87 -18.77
N ASN A 328 10.88 -6.46 -19.83
CA ASN A 328 10.56 -5.73 -21.05
C ASN A 328 9.46 -4.68 -20.85
N VAL A 329 8.43 -4.99 -20.05
CA VAL A 329 7.38 -4.03 -19.68
C VAL A 329 7.94 -2.85 -18.89
N VAL A 330 8.85 -3.11 -17.95
CA VAL A 330 9.51 -2.03 -17.17
C VAL A 330 10.37 -1.13 -18.06
N ASN A 331 11.12 -1.71 -18.98
CA ASN A 331 11.90 -0.92 -19.95
C ASN A 331 10.98 -0.11 -20.87
N PHE A 332 9.92 -0.72 -21.35
CA PHE A 332 8.89 -0.04 -22.14
C PHE A 332 8.24 1.10 -21.35
N SER A 333 7.94 0.89 -20.06
CA SER A 333 7.39 1.91 -19.17
C SER A 333 8.28 3.15 -19.09
N ARG A 334 9.60 2.97 -18.99
CA ARG A 334 10.55 4.10 -18.96
C ARG A 334 10.51 4.92 -20.26
N ASN A 335 10.45 4.25 -21.40
CA ASN A 335 10.32 4.93 -22.70
C ASN A 335 8.98 5.66 -22.80
N PHE A 336 7.90 5.01 -22.39
CA PHE A 336 6.55 5.59 -22.38
C PHE A 336 6.45 6.81 -21.47
N GLN A 337 7.08 6.77 -20.28
CA GLN A 337 7.16 7.91 -19.37
C GLN A 337 7.92 9.08 -20.02
N ASN A 338 9.08 8.81 -20.63
CA ASN A 338 9.90 9.84 -21.27
C ASN A 338 9.17 10.50 -22.48
N GLU A 339 8.48 9.70 -23.31
CA GLU A 339 7.73 10.19 -24.47
C GLU A 339 6.55 11.09 -24.07
N ASN A 340 5.93 10.82 -22.91
CA ASN A 340 4.76 11.54 -22.41
C ASN A 340 5.08 12.53 -21.30
N ASN A 341 6.35 12.76 -20.98
CA ASN A 341 6.78 13.60 -19.85
C ASN A 341 6.15 13.22 -18.50
N LEU A 342 5.99 11.91 -18.24
CA LEU A 342 5.39 11.38 -17.02
C LEU A 342 6.47 10.89 -16.06
N LEU A 343 6.21 11.02 -14.75
CA LEU A 343 7.08 10.49 -13.72
C LEU A 343 6.26 9.75 -12.66
N LEU A 344 6.59 8.49 -12.40
CA LEU A 344 5.99 7.73 -11.31
C LEU A 344 6.51 8.21 -9.95
N ILE A 345 5.65 8.23 -8.93
CA ILE A 345 6.05 8.62 -7.57
C ILE A 345 7.17 7.73 -7.02
N SER A 346 7.20 6.43 -7.36
CA SER A 346 8.27 5.52 -6.98
C SER A 346 9.62 5.88 -7.60
N ASP A 347 9.63 6.23 -8.89
CA ASP A 347 10.86 6.64 -9.59
C ASP A 347 11.35 8.00 -9.09
N PHE A 348 10.42 8.86 -8.73
CA PHE A 348 10.61 10.18 -8.18
C PHE A 348 11.51 10.18 -6.92
N ASN A 349 11.16 9.40 -5.89
CA ASN A 349 11.96 9.33 -4.66
C ASN A 349 13.36 8.72 -4.91
N SER A 350 13.44 7.79 -5.86
CA SER A 350 14.70 7.16 -6.25
C SER A 350 15.65 8.12 -6.96
N LEU A 351 15.11 8.92 -7.89
CA LEU A 351 15.89 9.96 -8.60
C LEU A 351 16.47 10.99 -7.62
N ILE A 352 15.70 11.39 -6.60
CA ILE A 352 16.24 12.27 -5.55
C ILE A 352 17.38 11.57 -4.82
N THR A 353 17.17 10.32 -4.40
CA THR A 353 18.19 9.58 -3.62
C THR A 353 19.48 9.41 -4.41
N GLU A 354 19.39 9.09 -5.70
CA GLU A 354 20.56 8.85 -6.54
C GLU A 354 21.34 10.13 -6.89
N ASN A 355 20.67 11.28 -6.97
CA ASN A 355 21.27 12.49 -7.48
C ASN A 355 21.41 13.61 -6.43
N ILE A 356 20.61 13.60 -5.39
CA ILE A 356 20.52 14.70 -4.43
C ILE A 356 20.99 14.29 -3.03
N ALA A 357 20.83 13.06 -2.61
CA ALA A 357 21.17 12.61 -1.25
C ALA A 357 22.65 12.83 -0.90
N ASP A 358 23.53 12.74 -1.89
CA ASP A 358 24.99 12.96 -1.72
C ASP A 358 25.40 14.43 -1.95
N GLN A 359 24.47 15.31 -2.31
CA GLN A 359 24.78 16.73 -2.52
C GLN A 359 24.88 17.49 -1.20
N GLN A 360 25.74 18.49 -1.19
CA GLN A 360 25.84 19.38 -0.03
C GLN A 360 24.58 20.25 0.12
N ALA A 361 24.10 20.42 1.34
CA ALA A 361 22.90 21.20 1.63
C ALA A 361 22.92 22.65 1.06
N PRO A 362 24.05 23.39 1.06
CA PRO A 362 24.09 24.71 0.43
C PRO A 362 23.72 24.69 -1.05
N PHE A 363 24.19 23.69 -1.81
CA PHE A 363 23.86 23.53 -3.23
C PHE A 363 22.35 23.24 -3.42
N ILE A 364 21.78 22.38 -2.57
CA ILE A 364 20.36 22.09 -2.59
C ILE A 364 19.55 23.37 -2.30
N TYR A 365 19.95 24.16 -1.30
CA TYR A 365 19.27 25.42 -0.97
C TYR A 365 19.37 26.45 -2.08
N GLU A 366 20.51 26.56 -2.76
CA GLU A 366 20.68 27.43 -3.92
C GLU A 366 19.66 27.08 -5.02
N LYS A 367 19.51 25.81 -5.33
CA LYS A 367 18.55 25.31 -6.33
C LYS A 367 17.09 25.58 -5.93
N ILE A 368 16.74 25.36 -4.66
CA ILE A 368 15.36 25.60 -4.18
C ILE A 368 15.05 27.08 -4.00
N GLY A 369 16.07 27.92 -3.86
CA GLY A 369 15.94 29.35 -3.57
C GLY A 369 15.48 29.68 -2.14
N THR A 370 15.48 28.72 -1.23
CA THR A 370 15.04 28.90 0.17
C THR A 370 15.88 28.05 1.12
N LYS A 371 16.40 28.67 2.17
CA LYS A 371 17.15 27.99 3.23
C LYS A 371 16.24 27.73 4.43
N TYR A 372 16.14 26.45 4.83
CA TYR A 372 15.42 26.04 6.03
C TYR A 372 16.40 25.70 7.14
N ASN A 373 16.10 26.17 8.36
CA ASN A 373 16.88 25.84 9.55
C ASN A 373 16.07 24.98 10.53
N ASN A 374 14.74 25.06 10.49
CA ASN A 374 13.89 24.40 11.46
C ASN A 374 12.93 23.44 10.73
N TYR A 375 13.08 22.15 11.04
CA TYR A 375 12.33 21.07 10.42
C TYR A 375 11.38 20.44 11.43
N PHE A 376 10.11 20.34 11.04
CA PHE A 376 9.04 19.74 11.82
C PHE A 376 8.37 18.68 10.97
N ILE A 377 8.42 17.42 11.38
CA ILE A 377 7.84 16.31 10.61
C ILE A 377 6.78 15.61 11.47
N ASP A 378 5.52 15.62 10.99
CA ASP A 378 4.40 14.92 11.60
C ASP A 378 4.19 13.55 10.95
N GLU A 379 3.62 12.61 11.71
CA GLU A 379 3.35 11.23 11.30
C GLU A 379 4.61 10.55 10.68
N PHE A 380 5.77 10.74 11.32
CA PHE A 380 7.05 10.27 10.79
C PHE A 380 7.09 8.76 10.54
N GLN A 381 6.29 7.94 11.27
CA GLN A 381 6.19 6.49 11.08
C GLN A 381 5.67 6.09 9.68
N ASP A 382 5.00 7.03 8.97
CA ASP A 382 4.49 6.80 7.62
C ASP A 382 5.47 7.25 6.53
N THR A 383 6.63 7.78 6.91
CA THR A 383 7.70 8.18 6.00
C THR A 383 8.44 6.95 5.47
N SER A 384 8.70 6.89 4.16
CA SER A 384 9.51 5.84 3.57
C SER A 384 11.01 6.04 3.83
N GLU A 385 11.80 4.98 3.71
CA GLU A 385 13.25 5.06 3.86
C GLU A 385 13.88 6.02 2.85
N LEU A 386 13.39 6.02 1.61
CA LEU A 386 13.89 6.92 0.56
C LEU A 386 13.52 8.38 0.85
N GLN A 387 12.29 8.65 1.26
CA GLN A 387 11.87 9.99 1.66
C GLN A 387 12.72 10.53 2.80
N TRP A 388 13.01 9.70 3.80
CA TRP A 388 13.88 10.10 4.91
C TRP A 388 15.32 10.35 4.45
N ARG A 389 15.89 9.48 3.63
CA ARG A 389 17.24 9.67 3.07
C ARG A 389 17.37 10.99 2.32
N ASN A 390 16.34 11.37 1.57
CA ASN A 390 16.31 12.64 0.84
C ASN A 390 16.32 13.87 1.77
N MET A 391 15.84 13.71 3.01
CA MET A 391 15.80 14.78 4.01
C MET A 391 17.08 14.87 4.84
N ILE A 392 17.88 13.81 4.92
CA ILE A 392 19.08 13.75 5.76
C ILE A 392 20.07 14.88 5.46
N PRO A 393 20.46 15.21 4.20
CA PRO A 393 21.40 16.28 3.92
C PRO A 393 20.95 17.64 4.48
N LEU A 394 19.67 17.96 4.31
CA LEU A 394 19.08 19.21 4.75
C LEU A 394 18.95 19.27 6.27
N THR A 395 18.46 18.22 6.90
CA THR A 395 18.29 18.14 8.35
C THR A 395 19.63 18.06 9.08
N SER A 396 20.62 17.35 8.52
CA SER A 396 21.99 17.33 9.04
C SER A 396 22.62 18.72 9.02
N HIS A 397 22.47 19.44 7.91
CA HIS A 397 22.96 20.82 7.80
C HIS A 397 22.32 21.73 8.86
N ALA A 398 21.01 21.60 9.09
CA ALA A 398 20.31 22.42 10.10
C ALA A 398 20.79 22.13 11.54
N ILE A 399 21.00 20.85 11.88
CA ILE A 399 21.38 20.44 13.23
C ILE A 399 22.86 20.69 13.52
N LEU A 400 23.73 20.43 12.53
CA LEU A 400 25.19 20.43 12.71
C LEU A 400 25.81 21.83 12.50
N ASN A 401 25.17 22.70 11.71
CA ASN A 401 25.69 24.07 11.52
C ASN A 401 25.47 24.90 12.78
N GLU A 402 26.59 25.39 13.30
CA GLU A 402 26.64 26.53 14.20
C GLU A 402 26.72 27.78 13.33
N GLY A 403 25.59 28.47 13.16
CA GLY A 403 25.58 29.75 12.43
C GLY A 403 26.49 30.77 13.11
N LEU A 404 26.98 31.76 12.36
CA LEU A 404 27.84 32.86 12.85
C LEU A 404 27.22 33.62 14.05
N ASN A 405 25.95 33.40 14.38
CA ASN A 405 25.19 34.06 15.44
C ASN A 405 24.57 33.09 16.45
N ASP A 406 25.13 31.88 16.67
CA ASP A 406 24.55 30.83 17.57
C ASP A 406 23.12 30.38 17.22
N GLU A 407 22.62 30.70 16.04
CA GLU A 407 21.31 30.28 15.54
C GLU A 407 21.39 28.88 14.89
N GLY A 408 21.68 27.87 15.71
CA GLY A 408 21.57 26.48 15.28
C GLY A 408 20.11 26.13 14.92
N GLY A 409 19.94 25.33 13.86
CA GLY A 409 18.62 24.85 13.49
C GLY A 409 18.12 23.71 14.36
N ASN A 410 16.85 23.34 14.19
CA ASN A 410 16.17 22.31 14.97
C ASN A 410 15.52 21.26 14.07
N LEU A 411 15.54 20.01 14.55
CA LEU A 411 14.76 18.92 13.99
C LEU A 411 13.78 18.38 15.03
N PHE A 412 12.51 18.38 14.70
CA PHE A 412 11.44 17.94 15.58
C PHE A 412 10.60 16.89 14.87
N LEU A 413 10.69 15.65 15.31
CA LEU A 413 9.96 14.51 14.77
C LEU A 413 8.84 14.09 15.70
N VAL A 414 7.65 13.93 15.16
CA VAL A 414 6.48 13.43 15.90
C VAL A 414 5.90 12.22 15.16
N GLY A 415 5.59 11.17 15.90
CA GLY A 415 5.03 9.98 15.31
C GLY A 415 4.52 8.97 16.33
N ASP A 416 3.89 7.95 15.83
CA ASP A 416 3.47 6.76 16.58
C ASP A 416 3.67 5.50 15.74
N PRO A 417 4.70 4.70 15.95
CA PRO A 417 4.94 3.49 15.18
C PRO A 417 3.73 2.53 15.14
N LYS A 418 2.89 2.56 16.19
CA LYS A 418 1.68 1.72 16.29
C LYS A 418 0.58 2.13 15.30
N GLN A 419 0.62 3.36 14.79
CA GLN A 419 -0.37 3.91 13.84
C GLN A 419 0.08 3.82 12.38
N SER A 420 1.23 3.22 12.08
CA SER A 420 1.69 3.06 10.71
C SER A 420 0.78 2.13 9.92
N ILE A 421 0.16 2.64 8.85
CA ILE A 421 -0.74 1.90 7.96
C ILE A 421 -0.33 1.97 6.49
N TYR A 422 0.79 2.63 6.18
CA TYR A 422 1.27 2.86 4.82
C TYR A 422 2.51 2.04 4.46
N ARG A 423 2.70 0.88 5.11
CA ARG A 423 3.82 -0.03 4.80
C ARG A 423 3.82 -0.45 3.31
N TRP A 424 2.65 -0.61 2.71
CA TRP A 424 2.48 -0.89 1.28
C TRP A 424 2.92 0.27 0.36
N ARG A 425 3.10 1.48 0.89
CA ARG A 425 3.70 2.64 0.21
C ARG A 425 5.16 2.88 0.62
N GLY A 426 5.82 1.90 1.21
CA GLY A 426 7.22 1.98 1.62
C GLY A 426 7.46 2.57 3.02
N ALA A 427 6.40 2.89 3.79
CA ALA A 427 6.55 3.36 5.16
C ALA A 427 7.29 2.35 6.04
N LYS A 428 8.23 2.83 6.84
CA LYS A 428 9.11 2.03 7.69
C LYS A 428 9.08 2.54 9.13
N PRO A 429 8.11 2.12 9.96
CA PRO A 429 8.01 2.57 11.36
C PRO A 429 9.24 2.20 12.19
N GLU A 430 9.99 1.17 11.78
CA GLU A 430 11.26 0.78 12.39
C GLU A 430 12.30 1.91 12.32
N THR A 431 12.30 2.71 11.27
CA THR A 431 13.18 3.89 11.14
C THR A 431 12.94 4.87 12.27
N PHE A 432 11.67 5.10 12.65
CA PHE A 432 11.37 6.01 13.75
C PHE A 432 11.88 5.50 15.11
N THR A 433 11.77 4.21 15.37
CA THR A 433 12.26 3.61 16.62
C THR A 433 13.78 3.55 16.68
N SER A 434 14.44 3.25 15.54
CA SER A 434 15.90 3.14 15.47
C SER A 434 16.62 4.49 15.62
N LEU A 435 15.99 5.62 15.32
CA LEU A 435 16.61 6.95 15.48
C LEU A 435 17.10 7.26 16.90
N ASN A 436 16.59 6.56 17.91
CA ASN A 436 17.07 6.70 19.29
C ASN A 436 18.43 6.05 19.53
N THR A 437 18.75 4.99 18.79
CA THR A 437 19.97 4.18 18.94
C THR A 437 20.93 4.34 17.79
N ASP A 438 20.40 4.47 16.57
CA ASP A 438 21.14 4.58 15.32
C ASP A 438 20.56 5.74 14.49
N ASN A 439 21.19 6.90 14.57
CA ASN A 439 20.75 8.07 13.82
C ASN A 439 21.92 8.67 13.00
N PRO A 440 21.62 9.32 11.86
CA PRO A 440 22.66 9.80 10.94
C PRO A 440 23.38 11.08 11.40
N PHE A 441 23.03 11.66 12.57
CA PHE A 441 23.44 13.02 12.94
C PHE A 441 24.56 13.08 13.97
N PHE A 442 25.01 11.96 14.56
CA PHE A 442 25.97 11.91 15.65
C PHE A 442 25.55 12.73 16.90
N ILE A 443 24.31 13.18 16.96
CA ILE A 443 23.71 13.93 18.09
C ILE A 443 22.61 13.07 18.70
N LYS A 444 22.67 12.87 20.03
CA LYS A 444 21.66 12.10 20.75
C LYS A 444 20.33 12.85 20.79
N PRO A 445 19.23 12.25 20.28
CA PRO A 445 17.91 12.90 20.34
C PRO A 445 17.41 13.00 21.78
N LYS A 446 16.64 14.04 22.06
CA LYS A 446 15.79 14.06 23.25
C LYS A 446 14.46 13.38 22.91
N SER A 447 14.26 12.18 23.42
CA SER A 447 13.02 11.46 23.26
C SER A 447 12.08 11.73 24.42
N SER A 448 10.81 11.96 24.09
CA SER A 448 9.74 12.10 25.08
C SER A 448 8.47 11.43 24.56
N ALA A 449 7.58 11.05 25.49
CA ALA A 449 6.31 10.43 25.16
C ALA A 449 5.15 11.28 25.67
N LEU A 450 4.09 11.40 24.86
CA LEU A 450 2.83 12.00 25.27
C LEU A 450 1.92 10.90 25.81
N GLY A 451 1.80 10.81 27.13
CA GLY A 451 1.11 9.71 27.81
C GLY A 451 -0.39 9.91 28.05
N VAL A 452 -0.94 11.12 27.81
CA VAL A 452 -2.35 11.43 28.10
C VAL A 452 -3.19 11.45 26.83
N ASN A 453 -4.28 10.69 26.81
CA ASN A 453 -5.27 10.72 25.75
C ASN A 453 -6.33 11.80 26.02
N TYR A 454 -6.34 12.84 25.16
CA TYR A 454 -7.30 13.95 25.22
C TYR A 454 -8.56 13.70 24.39
N ARG A 455 -8.61 12.64 23.59
CA ARG A 455 -9.70 12.37 22.63
C ARG A 455 -10.80 11.50 23.23
N SER A 456 -10.42 10.39 23.83
CA SER A 456 -11.32 9.30 24.20
C SER A 456 -11.72 9.31 25.67
N TYR A 457 -12.87 8.72 25.97
CA TYR A 457 -13.32 8.47 27.34
C TYR A 457 -12.57 7.30 27.97
N SER A 458 -12.53 7.26 29.34
CA SER A 458 -11.75 6.31 30.13
C SER A 458 -11.95 4.84 29.74
N ASN A 459 -13.20 4.40 29.59
CA ASN A 459 -13.48 2.99 29.26
C ASN A 459 -12.88 2.53 27.93
N ILE A 460 -12.78 3.45 26.95
CA ILE A 460 -12.17 3.16 25.64
C ILE A 460 -10.65 3.08 25.79
N VAL A 461 -10.05 4.00 26.54
CA VAL A 461 -8.60 3.99 26.80
C VAL A 461 -8.19 2.74 27.57
N ASP A 462 -8.90 2.41 28.65
CA ASP A 462 -8.63 1.23 29.46
C ASP A 462 -8.80 -0.07 28.69
N PHE A 463 -9.85 -0.14 27.86
CA PHE A 463 -10.04 -1.29 26.98
C PHE A 463 -8.86 -1.45 26.02
N ASN A 464 -8.44 -0.38 25.33
CA ASN A 464 -7.34 -0.44 24.39
C ASN A 464 -6.04 -0.84 25.08
N ASN A 465 -5.74 -0.26 26.22
CA ASN A 465 -4.56 -0.63 27.01
C ASN A 465 -4.53 -2.13 27.32
N LYS A 466 -5.64 -2.68 27.84
CA LYS A 466 -5.77 -4.10 28.20
C LYS A 466 -5.76 -5.01 26.96
N PHE A 467 -6.52 -4.65 25.93
CA PHE A 467 -6.65 -5.44 24.74
C PHE A 467 -5.30 -5.63 24.02
N PHE A 468 -4.59 -4.54 23.77
CA PHE A 468 -3.30 -4.64 23.08
C PHE A 468 -2.26 -5.33 23.96
N LYS A 469 -2.19 -5.05 25.26
CA LYS A 469 -1.25 -5.72 26.18
C LYS A 469 -1.43 -7.24 26.17
N ASN A 470 -2.67 -7.72 26.29
CA ASN A 470 -2.95 -9.15 26.34
C ASN A 470 -2.68 -9.86 24.99
N ASN A 471 -2.87 -9.17 23.87
CA ASN A 471 -2.62 -9.76 22.56
C ASN A 471 -1.14 -9.75 22.14
N LEU A 472 -0.31 -8.91 22.73
CA LEU A 472 1.13 -8.91 22.44
C LEU A 472 1.81 -10.23 22.84
N GLU A 473 1.39 -10.82 23.96
CA GLU A 473 1.90 -12.12 24.41
C GLU A 473 1.64 -13.25 23.42
N LEU A 474 0.60 -13.12 22.58
CA LEU A 474 0.25 -14.11 21.54
C LEU A 474 1.11 -13.99 20.27
N LEU A 475 1.68 -12.83 20.01
CA LEU A 475 2.36 -12.53 18.74
C LEU A 475 3.84 -12.92 18.72
N ASN A 476 4.49 -13.03 19.90
CA ASN A 476 5.87 -13.53 20.11
C ASN A 476 6.92 -13.02 19.07
N ILE A 477 6.90 -11.71 18.75
CA ILE A 477 7.77 -11.07 17.74
C ILE A 477 8.62 -10.00 18.45
N GLU A 478 9.94 -10.12 18.43
CA GLU A 478 10.90 -9.20 19.08
C GLU A 478 10.73 -7.72 18.73
N ILE A 479 10.34 -7.43 17.47
CA ILE A 479 10.10 -6.04 17.00
C ILE A 479 8.91 -5.41 17.72
N ILE A 480 7.96 -6.20 18.19
CA ILE A 480 6.75 -5.71 18.86
C ILE A 480 7.08 -5.05 20.19
N ASP A 481 8.05 -5.56 20.94
CA ASP A 481 8.43 -4.99 22.24
C ASP A 481 8.99 -3.57 22.09
N SER A 482 9.75 -3.29 21.04
CA SER A 482 10.28 -1.95 20.76
C SER A 482 9.18 -0.93 20.38
N ILE A 483 8.13 -1.38 19.70
CA ILE A 483 7.01 -0.54 19.25
C ILE A 483 5.96 -0.38 20.35
N TYR A 484 5.66 -1.44 21.06
CA TYR A 484 4.55 -1.51 22.02
C TYR A 484 4.97 -1.46 23.49
N GLY A 485 6.24 -1.37 23.81
CA GLY A 485 6.75 -1.34 25.19
C GLY A 485 6.20 -0.19 26.07
N SER A 486 5.66 0.87 25.45
CA SER A 486 5.00 1.99 26.13
C SER A 486 3.52 2.10 25.75
N LEU A 487 2.74 1.04 26.01
CA LEU A 487 1.33 0.96 25.59
C LEU A 487 0.37 1.80 26.43
N ASN A 488 0.67 1.99 27.71
CA ASN A 488 -0.31 2.57 28.63
C ASN A 488 -0.51 4.06 28.39
N GLN A 489 -1.74 4.41 28.00
CA GLN A 489 -2.21 5.79 27.96
C GLN A 489 -3.01 6.12 29.21
N ASN A 490 -2.82 7.32 29.74
CA ASN A 490 -3.69 7.92 30.75
C ASN A 490 -4.84 8.66 30.06
N PHE A 491 -5.90 8.91 30.81
CA PHE A 491 -7.04 9.72 30.37
C PHE A 491 -7.28 10.91 31.29
N LEU A 492 -8.01 11.90 30.82
CA LEU A 492 -8.40 13.04 31.62
C LEU A 492 -9.47 12.64 32.65
N ASN A 493 -9.31 13.07 33.91
CA ASN A 493 -10.29 12.80 34.97
C ASN A 493 -11.71 13.29 34.63
N GLU A 494 -11.84 14.30 33.80
CA GLU A 494 -13.10 14.87 33.34
C GLU A 494 -13.78 13.98 32.29
N LYS A 495 -13.03 13.07 31.62
CA LYS A 495 -13.54 12.15 30.58
C LYS A 495 -13.77 10.74 31.11
N LYS A 496 -14.52 10.62 32.20
CA LYS A 496 -14.95 9.32 32.72
C LYS A 496 -16.14 8.77 31.92
N GLY A 497 -16.17 7.44 31.69
CA GLY A 497 -17.23 6.76 30.97
C GLY A 497 -16.80 6.28 29.59
N GLY A 498 -17.70 6.32 28.63
CA GLY A 498 -17.54 5.69 27.31
C GLY A 498 -18.19 4.32 27.24
N TYR A 499 -18.55 3.87 26.05
CA TYR A 499 -19.27 2.62 25.83
C TYR A 499 -18.60 1.78 24.75
N LEU A 500 -18.51 0.48 25.00
CA LEU A 500 -17.97 -0.53 24.09
C LEU A 500 -18.98 -1.68 23.97
N SER A 501 -19.22 -2.19 22.79
CA SER A 501 -20.00 -3.40 22.57
C SER A 501 -19.40 -4.25 21.47
N PHE A 502 -19.49 -5.58 21.63
CA PHE A 502 -19.02 -6.57 20.69
C PHE A 502 -20.19 -7.44 20.26
N ASN A 503 -20.44 -7.51 18.97
CA ASN A 503 -21.47 -8.37 18.38
C ASN A 503 -20.80 -9.40 17.50
N PHE A 504 -21.02 -10.68 17.79
CA PHE A 504 -20.50 -11.80 16.99
C PHE A 504 -21.64 -12.35 16.12
N ILE A 505 -21.46 -12.28 14.80
CA ILE A 505 -22.47 -12.68 13.81
C ILE A 505 -22.07 -14.05 13.26
N LYS A 506 -23.01 -15.02 13.30
CA LYS A 506 -22.83 -16.36 12.70
C LYS A 506 -23.59 -16.40 11.37
N GLY A 507 -22.93 -16.90 10.32
CA GLY A 507 -23.55 -17.08 9.00
C GLY A 507 -22.60 -17.73 8.00
N SER A 508 -23.12 -18.18 6.86
CA SER A 508 -22.31 -18.49 5.68
C SER A 508 -21.82 -17.18 5.02
N ASP A 509 -20.82 -17.25 4.14
CA ASP A 509 -20.20 -16.04 3.55
C ASP A 509 -21.21 -15.09 2.89
N LYS A 510 -22.28 -15.59 2.28
CA LYS A 510 -23.34 -14.75 1.69
C LYS A 510 -24.24 -14.14 2.75
N ASP A 511 -24.73 -14.96 3.71
CA ASP A 511 -25.61 -14.49 4.79
C ASP A 511 -24.91 -13.54 5.75
N TYR A 512 -23.56 -13.61 5.84
CA TYR A 512 -22.77 -12.79 6.73
C TYR A 512 -22.83 -11.30 6.35
N GLN A 513 -22.73 -10.98 5.05
CA GLN A 513 -22.77 -9.59 4.57
C GLN A 513 -24.12 -8.93 4.84
N ASP A 514 -25.22 -9.63 4.55
CA ASP A 514 -26.58 -9.13 4.77
C ASP A 514 -26.85 -8.90 6.26
N LYS A 515 -26.57 -9.90 7.10
CA LYS A 515 -26.73 -9.81 8.56
C LYS A 515 -25.86 -8.70 9.19
N THR A 516 -24.66 -8.50 8.66
CA THR A 516 -23.78 -7.42 9.13
C THR A 516 -24.37 -6.06 8.80
N SER A 517 -24.88 -5.86 7.59
CA SER A 517 -25.51 -4.62 7.16
C SER A 517 -26.79 -4.31 7.96
N GLU A 518 -27.61 -5.33 8.25
CA GLU A 518 -28.80 -5.20 9.11
C GLU A 518 -28.43 -4.79 10.54
N GLU A 519 -27.40 -5.41 11.13
CA GLU A 519 -26.97 -5.06 12.49
C GLU A 519 -26.36 -3.66 12.56
N VAL A 520 -25.64 -3.21 11.53
CA VAL A 520 -25.16 -1.83 11.39
C VAL A 520 -26.34 -0.87 11.36
N LEU A 521 -27.36 -1.10 10.53
CA LEU A 521 -28.56 -0.28 10.44
C LEU A 521 -29.29 -0.20 11.78
N LYS A 522 -29.44 -1.32 12.47
CA LYS A 522 -30.05 -1.40 13.80
C LYS A 522 -29.28 -0.54 14.82
N LYS A 523 -27.95 -0.60 14.80
CA LYS A 523 -27.09 0.22 15.68
C LYS A 523 -27.21 1.72 15.35
N ILE A 524 -27.25 2.11 14.09
CA ILE A 524 -27.46 3.50 13.68
C ILE A 524 -28.80 4.01 14.23
N LYS A 525 -29.90 3.29 13.99
CA LYS A 525 -31.24 3.66 14.50
C LYS A 525 -31.30 3.76 16.03
N GLN A 526 -30.57 2.84 16.72
CA GLN A 526 -30.45 2.89 18.19
C GLN A 526 -29.72 4.16 18.66
N LYS A 527 -28.61 4.54 17.97
CA LYS A 527 -27.84 5.74 18.32
C LYS A 527 -28.61 7.02 18.02
N GLN A 528 -29.34 7.07 16.90
CA GLN A 528 -30.26 8.21 16.62
C GLN A 528 -31.31 8.40 17.71
N LYS A 529 -31.92 7.31 18.21
CA LYS A 529 -32.87 7.38 19.35
C LYS A 529 -32.19 7.90 20.64
N GLN A 530 -30.90 7.76 20.79
CA GLN A 530 -30.11 8.29 21.90
C GLN A 530 -29.67 9.76 21.69
N GLY A 531 -30.09 10.40 20.58
CA GLY A 531 -29.79 11.79 20.26
C GLY A 531 -28.54 12.05 19.41
N PHE A 532 -27.84 11.01 18.96
CA PHE A 532 -26.71 11.18 18.04
C PHE A 532 -27.20 11.53 16.63
N LYS A 533 -26.53 12.45 15.97
CA LYS A 533 -26.74 12.79 14.56
C LYS A 533 -26.00 11.81 13.66
N LEU A 534 -26.42 11.65 12.41
CA LEU A 534 -25.70 10.78 11.45
C LEU A 534 -24.23 11.21 11.27
N GLY A 535 -23.94 12.50 11.27
CA GLY A 535 -22.58 13.02 11.18
C GLY A 535 -21.67 12.70 12.38
N ASP A 536 -22.24 12.24 13.51
CA ASP A 536 -21.47 11.80 14.68
C ASP A 536 -21.05 10.32 14.60
N LEU A 537 -21.54 9.59 13.57
CA LEU A 537 -21.36 8.15 13.41
C LEU A 537 -20.38 7.85 12.27
N ALA A 538 -19.38 7.03 12.53
CA ALA A 538 -18.47 6.55 11.51
C ALA A 538 -18.47 5.01 11.47
N ILE A 539 -18.42 4.43 10.27
CA ILE A 539 -18.35 2.99 10.03
C ILE A 539 -17.03 2.70 9.35
N LEU A 540 -16.22 1.81 9.94
CA LEU A 540 -14.97 1.37 9.37
C LEU A 540 -15.11 -0.08 8.88
N CYS A 541 -14.78 -0.31 7.61
CA CYS A 541 -14.77 -1.62 6.98
C CYS A 541 -13.32 -2.05 6.69
N ARG A 542 -13.08 -3.35 6.58
CA ARG A 542 -11.75 -3.89 6.28
C ARG A 542 -11.35 -3.64 4.82
N THR A 543 -12.31 -3.71 3.92
CA THR A 543 -12.11 -3.56 2.47
C THR A 543 -13.11 -2.58 1.87
N ASN A 544 -12.75 -1.96 0.74
CA ASN A 544 -13.62 -1.10 -0.03
C ASN A 544 -14.88 -1.84 -0.51
N LYS A 545 -14.75 -3.12 -0.86
CA LYS A 545 -15.89 -3.97 -1.24
C LYS A 545 -16.91 -4.09 -0.11
N GLU A 546 -16.48 -4.29 1.13
CA GLU A 546 -17.36 -4.34 2.29
C GLU A 546 -17.99 -2.97 2.55
N CYS A 547 -17.20 -1.89 2.41
CA CYS A 547 -17.69 -0.53 2.53
C CYS A 547 -18.83 -0.26 1.53
N ASN A 548 -18.65 -0.65 0.26
CA ASN A 548 -19.66 -0.47 -0.78
C ASN A 548 -20.93 -1.28 -0.49
N VAL A 549 -20.83 -2.52 -0.01
CA VAL A 549 -21.99 -3.33 0.36
C VAL A 549 -22.79 -2.65 1.47
N VAL A 550 -22.13 -2.27 2.57
CA VAL A 550 -22.79 -1.62 3.71
C VAL A 550 -23.38 -0.27 3.32
N SER A 551 -22.65 0.52 2.55
CA SER A 551 -23.11 1.85 2.10
C SER A 551 -24.33 1.76 1.19
N THR A 552 -24.31 0.87 0.20
CA THR A 552 -25.48 0.63 -0.69
C THR A 552 -26.69 0.21 0.11
N PHE A 553 -26.54 -0.73 1.03
CA PHE A 553 -27.63 -1.19 1.89
C PHE A 553 -28.21 -0.06 2.76
N LEU A 554 -27.37 0.82 3.30
CA LEU A 554 -27.81 1.96 4.10
C LEU A 554 -28.58 2.99 3.26
N ILE A 555 -28.12 3.28 2.03
CA ILE A 555 -28.80 4.19 1.09
C ILE A 555 -30.18 3.63 0.71
N GLU A 556 -30.28 2.33 0.41
CA GLU A 556 -31.54 1.63 0.13
C GLU A 556 -32.53 1.72 1.32
N ASN A 557 -32.02 1.86 2.55
CA ASN A 557 -32.79 2.07 3.76
C ASN A 557 -32.94 3.55 4.17
N ASN A 558 -32.73 4.48 3.23
CA ASN A 558 -32.88 5.94 3.42
C ASN A 558 -31.95 6.55 4.49
N ILE A 559 -30.79 5.96 4.72
CA ILE A 559 -29.74 6.54 5.55
C ILE A 559 -28.72 7.25 4.64
N GLN A 560 -28.53 8.53 4.85
CA GLN A 560 -27.49 9.29 4.13
C GLN A 560 -26.11 8.83 4.57
N VAL A 561 -25.27 8.45 3.59
CA VAL A 561 -23.90 8.01 3.80
C VAL A 561 -22.95 8.93 3.03
N ASN A 562 -21.84 9.30 3.64
CA ASN A 562 -20.74 9.98 2.99
C ASN A 562 -19.56 9.02 2.87
N SER A 563 -19.19 8.65 1.65
CA SER A 563 -18.05 7.79 1.35
C SER A 563 -17.43 8.25 0.04
N ASP A 564 -16.12 8.45 0.03
CA ASP A 564 -15.39 8.93 -1.16
C ASP A 564 -15.55 7.97 -2.35
N GLU A 565 -15.62 6.66 -2.11
CA GLU A 565 -15.79 5.65 -3.17
C GLU A 565 -17.21 5.60 -3.75
N LEU A 566 -18.23 5.87 -2.95
CA LEU A 566 -19.62 5.95 -3.43
C LEU A 566 -19.87 7.19 -4.29
N LEU A 567 -19.08 8.25 -4.06
CA LEU A 567 -19.13 9.49 -4.83
C LEU A 567 -18.35 9.36 -6.16
N ALA A 568 -17.60 8.31 -6.35
CA ALA A 568 -16.91 8.06 -7.61
C ALA A 568 -17.94 7.71 -8.70
N LEU A 569 -18.01 8.51 -9.76
CA LEU A 569 -18.88 8.27 -10.91
C LEU A 569 -18.66 6.86 -11.51
N SER A 570 -17.44 6.35 -11.44
CA SER A 570 -17.07 5.00 -11.90
C SER A 570 -17.76 3.86 -11.15
N SER A 571 -18.27 4.09 -9.93
CA SER A 571 -19.01 3.09 -9.16
C SER A 571 -20.51 3.09 -9.44
N CYS A 572 -21.03 4.12 -10.11
CA CYS A 572 -22.44 4.25 -10.47
C CYS A 572 -22.79 3.34 -11.66
N LYS A 573 -23.71 2.42 -11.46
CA LYS A 573 -24.12 1.45 -12.49
C LYS A 573 -24.75 2.13 -13.72
N GLU A 574 -25.52 3.20 -13.48
CA GLU A 574 -26.16 4.00 -14.51
C GLU A 574 -25.15 4.75 -15.37
N VAL A 575 -24.13 5.33 -14.72
CA VAL A 575 -23.02 6.00 -15.45
C VAL A 575 -22.23 5.01 -16.29
N ASN A 576 -21.85 3.86 -15.74
CA ASN A 576 -21.15 2.80 -16.46
C ASN A 576 -21.98 2.28 -17.65
N PHE A 577 -23.30 2.16 -17.49
CA PHE A 577 -24.21 1.78 -18.55
C PHE A 577 -24.19 2.79 -19.72
N ILE A 578 -24.23 4.10 -19.43
CA ILE A 578 -24.12 5.15 -20.45
C ILE A 578 -22.75 5.09 -21.14
N ILE A 579 -21.68 4.91 -20.37
CA ILE A 579 -20.31 4.76 -20.92
C ILE A 579 -20.22 3.55 -21.84
N ASP A 580 -20.83 2.42 -21.48
CA ASP A 580 -20.83 1.22 -22.32
C ASP A 580 -21.63 1.45 -23.64
N ILE A 581 -22.72 2.23 -23.59
CA ILE A 581 -23.46 2.64 -24.79
C ILE A 581 -22.58 3.50 -25.70
N ILE A 582 -21.85 4.47 -25.14
CA ILE A 582 -20.94 5.34 -25.90
C ILE A 582 -19.78 4.51 -26.50
N LYS A 583 -19.19 3.59 -25.75
CA LYS A 583 -18.16 2.67 -26.27
C LYS A 583 -18.67 1.87 -27.44
N LEU A 584 -19.91 1.39 -27.37
CA LEU A 584 -20.51 0.62 -28.44
C LEU A 584 -20.84 1.48 -29.67
N LEU A 585 -21.12 2.79 -29.51
CA LEU A 585 -21.23 3.75 -30.62
C LEU A 585 -19.90 3.97 -31.33
N VAL A 586 -18.81 4.09 -30.59
CA VAL A 586 -17.46 4.31 -31.13
C VAL A 586 -16.91 3.03 -31.78
N ASN A 587 -17.09 1.89 -31.12
CA ASN A 587 -16.61 0.59 -31.59
C ASN A 587 -17.74 -0.43 -31.57
N THR A 588 -18.34 -0.64 -32.72
CA THR A 588 -19.47 -1.58 -32.90
C THR A 588 -19.10 -3.05 -32.65
N ASN A 589 -17.80 -3.38 -32.58
CA ASN A 589 -17.30 -4.72 -32.31
C ASN A 589 -16.99 -4.96 -30.81
N ASP A 590 -17.22 -3.99 -29.94
CA ASP A 590 -17.02 -4.15 -28.50
C ASP A 590 -18.06 -5.10 -27.91
N THR A 591 -17.67 -6.37 -27.82
CA THR A 591 -18.52 -7.46 -27.29
C THR A 591 -18.74 -7.35 -25.79
N GLU A 592 -17.82 -6.72 -25.05
CA GLU A 592 -17.93 -6.54 -23.60
C GLU A 592 -18.92 -5.42 -23.27
N ALA A 593 -18.80 -4.26 -23.89
CA ALA A 593 -19.78 -3.17 -23.76
C ALA A 593 -21.18 -3.66 -24.13
N LYS A 594 -21.31 -4.38 -25.25
CA LYS A 594 -22.55 -4.99 -25.68
C LYS A 594 -23.18 -5.91 -24.63
N LYS A 595 -22.40 -6.81 -24.04
CA LYS A 595 -22.83 -7.73 -23.01
C LYS A 595 -23.29 -7.00 -21.74
N ASN A 596 -22.54 -5.96 -21.32
CA ASN A 596 -22.84 -5.16 -20.15
C ASN A 596 -24.17 -4.41 -20.31
N ILE A 597 -24.40 -3.81 -21.47
CA ILE A 597 -25.67 -3.14 -21.81
C ILE A 597 -26.85 -4.11 -21.66
N ILE A 598 -26.79 -5.27 -22.32
CA ILE A 598 -27.87 -6.27 -22.29
C ILE A 598 -28.10 -6.77 -20.86
N LYS A 599 -27.02 -7.01 -20.10
CA LYS A 599 -27.10 -7.43 -18.72
C LYS A 599 -27.77 -6.38 -17.83
N PHE A 600 -27.40 -5.10 -17.97
CA PHE A 600 -28.00 -4.01 -17.21
C PHE A 600 -29.51 -3.92 -17.46
N VAL A 601 -29.92 -3.94 -18.71
CA VAL A 601 -31.34 -3.88 -19.13
C VAL A 601 -32.10 -5.11 -18.62
N SER A 602 -31.51 -6.32 -18.67
CA SER A 602 -32.14 -7.55 -18.16
C SER A 602 -32.45 -7.46 -16.65
N VAL A 603 -31.62 -6.77 -15.90
CA VAL A 603 -31.82 -6.55 -14.46
C VAL A 603 -32.89 -5.49 -14.22
N LYS A 604 -32.82 -4.34 -14.91
CA LYS A 604 -33.81 -3.25 -14.78
C LYS A 604 -35.22 -3.68 -15.17
N LEU A 605 -35.35 -4.49 -16.22
CA LEU A 605 -36.65 -5.02 -16.68
C LEU A 605 -37.14 -6.26 -15.89
N ASN A 606 -36.46 -6.67 -14.82
CA ASN A 606 -36.80 -7.82 -13.97
C ASN A 606 -37.10 -9.11 -14.75
N LYS A 607 -36.33 -9.40 -15.80
CA LYS A 607 -36.56 -10.59 -16.64
C LYS A 607 -36.31 -11.87 -15.79
N LYS A 608 -37.28 -12.80 -15.83
CA LYS A 608 -37.23 -14.06 -15.08
C LYS A 608 -36.06 -14.96 -15.54
N ASP A 609 -35.82 -15.04 -16.85
CA ASP A 609 -34.67 -15.75 -17.40
C ASP A 609 -33.67 -14.76 -18.03
N LYS A 610 -32.69 -14.35 -17.22
CA LYS A 610 -31.65 -13.41 -17.63
C LYS A 610 -30.66 -14.01 -18.63
N TYR A 611 -30.43 -15.32 -18.55
CA TYR A 611 -29.48 -16.00 -19.41
C TYR A 611 -29.99 -16.08 -20.84
N ASP A 612 -31.22 -16.53 -21.02
CA ASP A 612 -31.86 -16.60 -22.34
C ASP A 612 -32.04 -15.22 -22.96
N PHE A 613 -32.36 -14.20 -22.14
CA PHE A 613 -32.41 -12.83 -22.61
C PHE A 613 -31.05 -12.39 -23.16
N ILE A 614 -29.96 -12.56 -22.41
CA ILE A 614 -28.62 -12.19 -22.86
C ILE A 614 -28.23 -12.96 -24.15
N LYS A 615 -28.47 -14.26 -24.18
CA LYS A 615 -28.14 -15.11 -25.34
C LYS A 615 -28.84 -14.68 -26.61
N ASN A 616 -30.13 -14.33 -26.52
CA ASN A 616 -30.94 -13.93 -27.66
C ASN A 616 -30.50 -12.59 -28.25
N TYR A 617 -30.11 -11.65 -27.40
CA TYR A 617 -29.75 -10.31 -27.86
C TYR A 617 -28.25 -10.12 -28.15
N LEU A 618 -27.38 -11.01 -27.66
CA LEU A 618 -25.95 -10.90 -27.89
C LEU A 618 -25.56 -11.01 -29.39
N ASN A 619 -26.31 -11.76 -30.14
CA ASN A 619 -26.05 -11.99 -31.57
C ASN A 619 -26.69 -10.94 -32.50
N LEU A 620 -27.47 -10.00 -31.97
CA LEU A 620 -28.09 -8.94 -32.78
C LEU A 620 -27.04 -7.93 -33.23
N SER A 621 -27.33 -7.22 -34.33
CA SER A 621 -26.54 -6.07 -34.77
C SER A 621 -26.64 -4.93 -33.73
N VAL A 622 -25.65 -4.06 -33.66
CA VAL A 622 -25.62 -2.90 -32.77
C VAL A 622 -26.84 -2.01 -32.99
N SER A 623 -27.17 -1.72 -34.24
CA SER A 623 -28.35 -0.91 -34.60
C SER A 623 -29.63 -1.49 -34.03
N LYS A 624 -29.82 -2.83 -34.03
CA LYS A 624 -30.97 -3.49 -33.42
C LYS A 624 -30.97 -3.41 -31.90
N ILE A 625 -29.83 -3.45 -31.26
CA ILE A 625 -29.72 -3.28 -29.80
C ILE A 625 -30.19 -1.86 -29.43
N PHE A 626 -29.75 -0.87 -30.19
CA PHE A 626 -30.17 0.52 -29.92
C PHE A 626 -31.67 0.71 -30.12
N THR A 627 -32.25 0.17 -31.19
CA THR A 627 -33.69 0.32 -31.49
C THR A 627 -34.58 -0.57 -30.59
N GLU A 628 -34.26 -1.87 -30.43
CA GLU A 628 -35.16 -2.83 -29.79
C GLU A 628 -34.98 -2.89 -28.26
N ILE A 629 -33.77 -2.60 -27.74
CA ILE A 629 -33.46 -2.71 -26.32
C ILE A 629 -33.44 -1.34 -25.65
N LEU A 630 -32.76 -0.36 -26.27
CA LEU A 630 -32.56 0.96 -25.68
C LEU A 630 -33.62 1.97 -26.10
N ASN A 631 -34.39 1.68 -27.16
CA ASN A 631 -35.34 2.59 -27.78
C ASN A 631 -34.70 3.91 -28.25
N ILE A 632 -33.47 3.83 -28.77
CA ILE A 632 -32.66 4.96 -29.25
C ILE A 632 -32.45 4.78 -30.77
N ASP A 633 -32.59 5.84 -31.56
CA ASP A 633 -32.21 5.80 -32.98
C ASP A 633 -30.69 5.85 -33.11
N TYR A 634 -30.12 4.73 -33.59
CA TYR A 634 -28.68 4.54 -33.77
C TYR A 634 -28.05 5.58 -34.71
N ASN A 635 -28.73 5.90 -35.81
CA ASN A 635 -28.21 6.84 -36.80
C ASN A 635 -28.11 8.26 -36.24
N THR A 636 -29.13 8.69 -35.52
CA THR A 636 -29.12 9.97 -34.81
C THR A 636 -28.00 10.00 -33.76
N ALA A 637 -27.91 9.00 -32.90
CA ALA A 637 -26.88 8.94 -31.84
C ALA A 637 -25.46 8.95 -32.39
N SER A 638 -25.20 8.24 -33.54
CA SER A 638 -23.88 8.15 -34.13
C SER A 638 -23.46 9.39 -34.95
N SER A 639 -24.40 10.26 -35.32
CA SER A 639 -24.14 11.49 -36.09
C SER A 639 -23.84 12.71 -35.21
N LEU A 640 -24.13 12.64 -33.92
CA LEU A 640 -23.93 13.73 -32.93
C LEU A 640 -22.50 13.73 -32.41
N ASP A 641 -22.04 14.90 -31.97
CA ASP A 641 -20.81 14.98 -31.16
C ASP A 641 -21.01 14.31 -29.80
N LEU A 642 -19.89 14.03 -29.11
CA LEU A 642 -19.93 13.27 -27.87
C LEU A 642 -20.85 13.85 -26.79
N TYR A 643 -20.89 15.18 -26.65
CA TYR A 643 -21.72 15.82 -25.64
C TYR A 643 -23.21 15.69 -25.97
N LEU A 644 -23.58 16.03 -27.20
CA LEU A 644 -24.96 15.95 -27.68
C LEU A 644 -25.44 14.48 -27.74
N ALA A 645 -24.56 13.54 -28.10
CA ALA A 645 -24.89 12.12 -28.06
C ALA A 645 -25.19 11.66 -26.63
N CYS A 646 -24.40 12.08 -25.63
CA CYS A 646 -24.70 11.78 -24.23
C CYS A 646 -26.05 12.34 -23.80
N GLU A 647 -26.36 13.60 -24.10
CA GLU A 647 -27.64 14.21 -23.75
C GLU A 647 -28.82 13.51 -24.44
N TYR A 648 -28.66 13.17 -25.73
CA TYR A 648 -29.66 12.44 -26.48
C TYR A 648 -29.92 11.04 -25.91
N ILE A 649 -28.84 10.30 -25.54
CA ILE A 649 -28.94 8.98 -24.92
C ILE A 649 -29.66 9.08 -23.58
N ILE A 650 -29.25 10.01 -22.71
CA ILE A 650 -29.84 10.18 -21.37
C ILE A 650 -31.33 10.56 -21.47
N SER A 651 -31.68 11.48 -22.38
CA SER A 651 -33.07 11.92 -22.56
C SER A 651 -33.97 10.84 -23.17
N SER A 652 -33.40 9.93 -23.98
CA SER A 652 -34.14 8.84 -24.62
C SER A 652 -34.34 7.62 -23.69
N LEU A 653 -33.52 7.47 -22.64
CA LEU A 653 -33.60 6.36 -21.69
C LEU A 653 -34.67 6.60 -20.62
N ASN A 654 -35.94 6.33 -20.95
CA ASN A 654 -37.11 6.54 -20.06
C ASN A 654 -37.12 5.65 -18.80
N PHE A 655 -36.12 4.76 -18.61
CA PHE A 655 -36.07 3.83 -17.48
C PHE A 655 -34.86 4.06 -16.53
N LEU A 656 -34.09 5.06 -16.81
CA LEU A 656 -33.05 5.54 -15.90
C LEU A 656 -33.64 6.58 -14.93
#